data_0c1cc23cacbd60b2c1b594c79a18e738
#
_entry.id   0c1cc23cacbd60b2c1b594c79a18e738
#
_cell.length_a   1.000
_cell.length_b   1.000
_cell.length_c   1.000
_cell.angle_alpha   90.00
_cell.angle_beta   90.00
_cell.angle_gamma   90.00
#
_symmetry.space_group_name_H-M   'P 1'
#
loop_
_entity.id
_entity.type
_entity.pdbx_description
1 polymer ?
#
loop_
_entity_poly.entity_id
_entity_poly.type
_entity_poly.pdbx_seq_one_letter_code
_entity_poly.pdbx_strand_id
1 'polypeptide(L)'
;MKKEAANERIKRRAQRMQEAQTPGQRARRERNNRLLCIISGVLCYAAVLMIMLDAVAPQKYRVEPGEVSRSTITATKDVMDQVSYEAARKAAQDSVSAIYRIDDEKRVSVINAVTDDFAKVEDARAQAIAQRNDWLKENPGSTAEQHQFPSAFINMLIGNLNISCSAEEMLVIINTNQQDIESVAAFIKTRINSIMASGLSEEELIGERNAIAAALNNEYSTVSAKIKTVAERILEKELVANYSLDETATDEAKLAAAAEVSQGSYLYKQGQTIVRSGDIVTQAHIAMLEELGMLENENVDIKLYIGVALLTLTVLLILGFYIAVYEPKMIQTPKKVLMLAILTVLSVLYSALIYPYRPGLAQIAICTVLVAVLLKPRVALVSNMALSVLLGVMATSGEAAQSQGVSTLIVSLIAGTAAVYLCKKPMHRMRIMLSGLVIGATGGLTSVFIGLVFSSEIKTVLLSALWPALAGAISAVLCVGTLPVWEAVFDVLTPTKLLEITNPNQPLLRRLAIEAPGTHHHSIVVANLAESGAQAIGADIMLTRAGAYYHDVGKLAAPEAYTENQDEKLKSFHSMLLPAESAAIIRMHPTEGYELAQKYKLPKEICNIILEHHGTTLVGYFYAKALEMFDDVNRADFMYPGPKPRSKEAAVIMLADSAEAAVRSLPDKSPECVREKINQILNDRISDGQFDECDISMLELRKLAAEFTQALSGVHHSRIEYPDLKKALEDNRELKEKEHAEAQSAGQETQGGAEQAFPDNADAAEPVHLGEGNEIKE
;
A
#
# COMPACT_ATOMS: atom_id res chain seq x y z
N MET A 1 -29.78 53.66 -27.82
CA MET A 1 -29.86 53.36 -26.37
C MET A 1 -29.79 51.88 -26.00
N LYS A 2 -30.71 50.97 -26.38
CA LYS A 2 -30.55 49.54 -26.03
C LYS A 2 -29.38 48.87 -26.75
N LYS A 3 -29.09 49.20 -28.02
CA LYS A 3 -27.94 48.69 -28.80
C LYS A 3 -26.59 49.23 -28.29
N GLU A 4 -26.53 50.51 -27.93
CA GLU A 4 -25.29 51.10 -27.34
C GLU A 4 -24.97 50.50 -25.97
N ALA A 5 -25.96 50.25 -25.12
CA ALA A 5 -25.81 49.60 -23.85
C ALA A 5 -25.30 48.12 -23.98
N ALA A 6 -25.73 47.42 -25.04
CA ALA A 6 -25.27 46.06 -25.36
C ALA A 6 -23.80 46.09 -25.84
N ASN A 7 -23.43 46.99 -26.74
CA ASN A 7 -22.05 47.17 -27.20
C ASN A 7 -21.10 47.59 -26.08
N GLU A 8 -21.55 48.49 -25.19
CA GLU A 8 -20.73 48.86 -24.01
C GLU A 8 -20.57 47.67 -23.03
N ARG A 9 -21.60 46.86 -22.82
CA ARG A 9 -21.48 45.66 -22.01
C ARG A 9 -20.51 44.65 -22.62
N ILE A 10 -20.50 44.49 -23.94
CA ILE A 10 -19.59 43.61 -24.66
C ILE A 10 -18.15 44.15 -24.56
N LYS A 11 -17.92 45.44 -24.80
CA LYS A 11 -16.60 46.08 -24.65
C LYS A 11 -16.08 45.96 -23.23
N ARG A 12 -16.88 46.24 -22.21
CA ARG A 12 -16.48 46.11 -20.80
C ARG A 12 -16.25 44.67 -20.41
N ARG A 13 -16.93 43.70 -21.01
CA ARG A 13 -16.73 42.26 -20.73
C ARG A 13 -15.49 41.70 -21.45
N ALA A 14 -15.26 42.08 -22.70
CA ALA A 14 -14.06 41.78 -23.48
C ALA A 14 -12.82 42.41 -22.79
N GLN A 15 -12.92 43.66 -22.33
CA GLN A 15 -11.86 44.28 -21.52
C GLN A 15 -11.59 43.56 -20.21
N ARG A 16 -12.61 43.15 -19.44
CA ARG A 16 -12.42 42.35 -18.22
C ARG A 16 -11.80 40.99 -18.50
N MET A 17 -12.10 40.35 -19.66
CA MET A 17 -11.45 39.13 -20.07
C MET A 17 -9.97 39.35 -20.51
N GLN A 18 -9.65 40.49 -21.11
CA GLN A 18 -8.28 40.90 -21.44
C GLN A 18 -7.52 41.38 -20.19
N GLU A 19 -8.16 42.13 -19.28
CA GLU A 19 -7.58 42.59 -18.03
C GLU A 19 -7.26 41.46 -17.05
N ALA A 20 -8.00 40.33 -17.12
CA ALA A 20 -7.71 39.12 -16.34
C ALA A 20 -6.36 38.45 -16.72
N GLN A 21 -5.54 39.05 -17.56
CA GLN A 21 -4.31 38.48 -18.10
C GLN A 21 -3.06 39.34 -17.93
N THR A 22 -3.09 40.30 -17.01
CA THR A 22 -1.82 41.03 -16.71
C THR A 22 -0.78 40.06 -16.16
N PRO A 23 0.51 40.18 -16.52
CA PRO A 23 1.58 39.29 -16.03
C PRO A 23 1.61 39.14 -14.51
N GLY A 24 1.27 40.19 -13.78
CA GLY A 24 1.18 40.17 -12.31
C GLY A 24 0.02 39.34 -11.76
N GLN A 25 -1.12 39.35 -12.45
CA GLN A 25 -2.28 38.52 -12.06
C GLN A 25 -2.05 37.04 -12.38
N ARG A 26 -1.37 36.72 -13.49
CA ARG A 26 -0.95 35.34 -13.82
C ARG A 26 0.02 34.80 -12.75
N ALA A 27 1.05 35.54 -12.40
CA ALA A 27 2.00 35.15 -11.36
C ALA A 27 1.35 34.95 -9.98
N ARG A 28 0.40 35.84 -9.60
CA ARG A 28 -0.38 35.69 -8.36
C ARG A 28 -1.27 34.45 -8.36
N ARG A 29 -1.92 34.17 -9.49
CA ARG A 29 -2.76 32.96 -9.66
C ARG A 29 -1.92 31.69 -9.58
N GLU A 30 -0.78 31.64 -10.23
CA GLU A 30 0.13 30.51 -10.19
C GLU A 30 0.64 30.26 -8.77
N ARG A 31 1.03 31.33 -8.04
CA ARG A 31 1.43 31.24 -6.64
C ARG A 31 0.32 30.69 -5.76
N ASN A 32 -0.92 31.17 -5.94
CA ASN A 32 -2.07 30.68 -5.18
C ASN A 32 -2.38 29.21 -5.50
N ASN A 33 -2.29 28.81 -6.77
CA ASN A 33 -2.49 27.42 -7.17
C ASN A 33 -1.43 26.50 -6.54
N ARG A 34 -0.16 26.89 -6.55
CA ARG A 34 0.93 26.15 -5.87
C ARG A 34 0.67 26.04 -4.37
N LEU A 35 0.24 27.14 -3.73
CA LEU A 35 -0.09 27.12 -2.31
C LEU A 35 -1.25 26.14 -1.99
N LEU A 36 -2.31 26.16 -2.81
CA LEU A 36 -3.44 25.23 -2.66
C LEU A 36 -3.00 23.77 -2.85
N CYS A 37 -2.09 23.49 -3.79
CA CYS A 37 -1.53 22.14 -3.96
C CYS A 37 -0.72 21.70 -2.73
N ILE A 38 0.10 22.58 -2.15
CA ILE A 38 0.86 22.30 -0.93
C ILE A 38 -0.09 22.03 0.24
N ILE A 39 -1.10 22.89 0.44
CA ILE A 39 -2.11 22.68 1.50
C ILE A 39 -2.81 21.34 1.32
N SER A 40 -3.23 20.99 0.09
CA SER A 40 -3.84 19.70 -0.21
C SER A 40 -2.90 18.53 0.12
N GLY A 41 -1.62 18.66 -0.17
CA GLY A 41 -0.60 17.65 0.16
C GLY A 41 -0.41 17.48 1.67
N VAL A 42 -0.33 18.59 2.42
CA VAL A 42 -0.19 18.58 3.88
C VAL A 42 -1.42 17.95 4.55
N LEU A 43 -2.63 18.32 4.10
CA LEU A 43 -3.88 17.73 4.61
C LEU A 43 -3.97 16.23 4.27
N CYS A 44 -3.55 15.84 3.07
CA CYS A 44 -3.47 14.44 2.67
C CYS A 44 -2.51 13.67 3.59
N TYR A 45 -1.30 14.19 3.82
CA TYR A 45 -0.34 13.58 4.73
C TYR A 45 -0.90 13.42 6.15
N ALA A 46 -1.50 14.48 6.71
CA ALA A 46 -2.06 14.43 8.06
C ALA A 46 -3.19 13.39 8.18
N ALA A 47 -4.09 13.33 7.19
CA ALA A 47 -5.19 12.36 7.18
C ALA A 47 -4.69 10.92 7.00
N VAL A 48 -3.78 10.69 6.04
CA VAL A 48 -3.18 9.36 5.82
C VAL A 48 -2.39 8.91 7.03
N LEU A 49 -1.58 9.80 7.63
CA LEU A 49 -0.82 9.49 8.83
C LEU A 49 -1.73 9.08 9.99
N MET A 50 -2.80 9.83 10.25
CA MET A 50 -3.75 9.51 11.32
C MET A 50 -4.34 8.10 11.12
N ILE A 51 -4.76 7.77 9.89
CA ILE A 51 -5.31 6.44 9.56
C ILE A 51 -4.23 5.35 9.71
N MET A 52 -3.00 5.62 9.25
CA MET A 52 -1.90 4.65 9.33
C MET A 52 -1.47 4.38 10.77
N LEU A 53 -1.43 5.42 11.63
CA LEU A 53 -1.09 5.26 13.04
C LEU A 53 -2.13 4.41 13.77
N ASP A 54 -3.40 4.61 13.48
CA ASP A 54 -4.50 3.81 14.04
C ASP A 54 -4.46 2.36 13.52
N ALA A 55 -4.24 2.18 12.21
CA ALA A 55 -4.24 0.86 11.59
C ALA A 55 -3.00 0.00 11.96
N VAL A 56 -1.85 0.63 12.24
CA VAL A 56 -0.60 -0.06 12.62
C VAL A 56 -0.48 -0.24 14.13
N ALA A 57 -1.24 0.53 14.92
CA ALA A 57 -1.22 0.40 16.37
C ALA A 57 -1.61 -1.04 16.80
N PRO A 58 -0.82 -1.68 17.69
CA PRO A 58 -1.20 -2.98 18.22
C PRO A 58 -2.55 -2.88 18.95
N GLN A 59 -3.38 -3.92 18.83
CA GLN A 59 -4.63 -3.98 19.56
C GLN A 59 -4.33 -3.95 21.07
N LYS A 60 -4.88 -2.97 21.77
CA LYS A 60 -4.74 -2.83 23.22
C LYS A 60 -5.92 -3.49 23.95
N TYR A 61 -5.60 -4.23 24.98
CA TYR A 61 -6.59 -4.91 25.81
C TYR A 61 -6.56 -4.32 27.22
N ARG A 62 -7.76 -4.11 27.76
CA ARG A 62 -7.93 -3.74 29.14
C ARG A 62 -8.29 -5.00 29.92
N VAL A 63 -7.32 -5.59 30.57
CA VAL A 63 -7.45 -6.81 31.36
C VAL A 63 -6.68 -6.66 32.68
N GLU A 64 -7.25 -7.17 33.76
CA GLU A 64 -6.62 -7.16 35.08
C GLU A 64 -6.42 -8.60 35.58
N PRO A 65 -5.42 -8.86 36.42
CA PRO A 65 -5.21 -10.19 37.00
C PRO A 65 -6.44 -10.64 37.78
N GLY A 66 -6.92 -11.87 37.52
CA GLY A 66 -8.13 -12.44 38.13
C GLY A 66 -9.43 -12.15 37.37
N GLU A 67 -9.39 -11.29 36.33
CA GLU A 67 -10.54 -11.06 35.44
C GLU A 67 -10.70 -12.16 34.42
N VAL A 68 -11.92 -12.40 33.95
CA VAL A 68 -12.20 -13.34 32.86
C VAL A 68 -12.01 -12.61 31.51
N SER A 69 -11.13 -13.13 30.68
CA SER A 69 -10.89 -12.55 29.35
C SER A 69 -12.15 -12.62 28.47
N ARG A 70 -12.54 -11.49 27.87
CA ARG A 70 -13.68 -11.40 26.93
C ARG A 70 -13.30 -11.77 25.50
N SER A 71 -12.00 -11.83 25.20
CA SER A 71 -11.47 -12.12 23.86
C SER A 71 -10.32 -13.09 23.95
N THR A 72 -10.12 -13.85 22.87
CA THR A 72 -8.90 -14.64 22.71
C THR A 72 -7.77 -13.71 22.28
N ILE A 73 -6.67 -13.71 23.03
CA ILE A 73 -5.49 -12.86 22.78
C ILE A 73 -4.34 -13.77 22.38
N THR A 74 -3.69 -13.42 21.27
CA THR A 74 -2.58 -14.19 20.69
C THR A 74 -1.31 -13.35 20.67
N ALA A 75 -0.17 -14.02 20.70
CA ALA A 75 1.13 -13.37 20.66
C ALA A 75 1.41 -12.72 19.30
N THR A 76 1.67 -11.41 19.24
CA THR A 76 2.01 -10.68 18.00
C THR A 76 3.45 -10.87 17.57
N LYS A 77 4.33 -11.27 18.49
CA LYS A 77 5.74 -11.69 18.29
C LYS A 77 6.06 -12.78 19.28
N ASP A 78 7.22 -13.44 19.11
CA ASP A 78 7.70 -14.39 20.11
C ASP A 78 7.86 -13.69 21.46
N VAL A 79 7.28 -14.25 22.53
CA VAL A 79 7.29 -13.72 23.90
C VAL A 79 7.51 -14.84 24.89
N MET A 80 8.26 -14.58 25.94
CA MET A 80 8.55 -15.57 26.98
C MET A 80 7.65 -15.35 28.20
N ASP A 81 7.05 -16.42 28.70
CA ASP A 81 6.39 -16.41 30.01
C ASP A 81 7.47 -16.46 31.11
N GLN A 82 8.06 -15.29 31.37
CA GLN A 82 9.13 -15.12 32.35
C GLN A 82 8.65 -15.48 33.77
N VAL A 83 7.42 -15.15 34.10
CA VAL A 83 6.85 -15.40 35.44
C VAL A 83 6.75 -16.90 35.71
N SER A 84 6.16 -17.65 34.81
CA SER A 84 6.05 -19.11 34.95
C SER A 84 7.39 -19.80 34.85
N TYR A 85 8.29 -19.32 34.01
CA TYR A 85 9.66 -19.84 33.90
C TYR A 85 10.46 -19.67 35.19
N GLU A 86 10.43 -18.48 35.79
CA GLU A 86 11.12 -18.22 37.08
C GLU A 86 10.51 -19.02 38.24
N ALA A 87 9.17 -19.13 38.25
CA ALA A 87 8.49 -19.97 39.23
C ALA A 87 8.89 -21.45 39.12
N ALA A 88 8.98 -21.98 37.90
CA ALA A 88 9.44 -23.35 37.66
C ALA A 88 10.89 -23.57 38.05
N ARG A 89 11.78 -22.63 37.76
CA ARG A 89 13.18 -22.68 38.18
C ARG A 89 13.29 -22.68 39.71
N LYS A 90 12.52 -21.83 40.35
CA LYS A 90 12.51 -21.80 41.83
C LYS A 90 11.96 -23.09 42.40
N ALA A 91 10.87 -23.63 41.86
CA ALA A 91 10.35 -24.92 42.29
C ALA A 91 11.35 -26.07 42.09
N ALA A 92 12.12 -26.06 41.02
CA ALA A 92 13.20 -27.02 40.79
C ALA A 92 14.31 -26.88 41.85
N GLN A 93 14.71 -25.67 42.21
CA GLN A 93 15.65 -25.40 43.30
C GLN A 93 15.13 -25.90 44.65
N ASP A 94 13.86 -25.57 44.94
CA ASP A 94 13.23 -25.93 46.19
C ASP A 94 13.02 -27.46 46.35
N SER A 95 12.99 -28.21 45.25
CA SER A 95 12.87 -29.68 45.26
C SER A 95 14.20 -30.40 45.61
N VAL A 96 15.33 -29.71 45.59
CA VAL A 96 16.63 -30.30 45.88
C VAL A 96 16.78 -30.48 47.39
N SER A 97 16.96 -31.75 47.83
CA SER A 97 17.27 -32.08 49.22
C SER A 97 18.65 -31.58 49.60
N ALA A 98 18.80 -31.17 50.88
CA ALA A 98 20.07 -30.75 51.41
C ALA A 98 21.12 -31.88 51.34
N ILE A 99 22.30 -31.56 50.87
CA ILE A 99 23.45 -32.48 50.74
C ILE A 99 24.33 -32.31 51.96
N TYR A 100 24.63 -33.43 52.63
CA TYR A 100 25.49 -33.45 53.80
C TYR A 100 26.79 -34.15 53.49
N ARG A 101 27.86 -33.71 54.16
CA ARG A 101 29.20 -34.28 54.00
C ARG A 101 29.76 -34.76 55.34
N ILE A 102 30.41 -35.94 55.34
CA ILE A 102 31.20 -36.42 56.46
C ILE A 102 32.57 -35.80 56.34
N ASP A 103 33.03 -35.14 57.47
CA ASP A 103 34.39 -34.56 57.57
C ASP A 103 35.35 -35.59 58.17
N ASP A 104 36.03 -36.27 57.30
CA ASP A 104 37.07 -37.27 57.68
C ASP A 104 38.31 -36.64 58.35
N GLU A 105 38.60 -35.37 58.03
CA GLU A 105 39.73 -34.67 58.67
C GLU A 105 39.47 -34.44 60.17
N LYS A 106 38.23 -34.04 60.49
CA LYS A 106 37.76 -33.91 61.87
C LYS A 106 37.81 -35.27 62.59
N ARG A 107 37.38 -36.38 61.94
CA ARG A 107 37.47 -37.73 62.50
C ARG A 107 38.91 -38.09 62.88
N VAL A 108 39.89 -37.87 61.98
CA VAL A 108 41.31 -38.13 62.23
C VAL A 108 41.83 -37.21 63.32
N SER A 109 41.46 -35.96 63.33
CA SER A 109 41.88 -35.00 64.37
C SER A 109 41.39 -35.40 65.76
N VAL A 110 40.12 -35.82 65.87
CA VAL A 110 39.52 -36.28 67.14
C VAL A 110 40.25 -37.53 67.66
N ILE A 111 40.51 -38.52 66.80
CA ILE A 111 41.22 -39.73 67.16
C ILE A 111 42.66 -39.42 67.67
N ASN A 112 43.34 -38.51 66.99
CA ASN A 112 44.69 -38.05 67.38
C ASN A 112 44.64 -37.30 68.71
N ALA A 113 43.68 -36.43 68.96
CA ALA A 113 43.50 -35.70 70.21
C ALA A 113 43.15 -36.63 71.37
N VAL A 114 42.28 -37.62 71.21
CA VAL A 114 41.99 -38.67 72.17
C VAL A 114 43.27 -39.50 72.46
N THR A 115 44.07 -39.81 71.44
CA THR A 115 45.31 -40.56 71.59
C THR A 115 46.32 -39.75 72.38
N ASP A 116 46.48 -38.46 72.12
CA ASP A 116 47.40 -37.56 72.88
C ASP A 116 46.95 -37.42 74.34
N ASP A 117 45.64 -37.24 74.59
CA ASP A 117 45.15 -37.15 75.98
C ASP A 117 45.36 -38.42 76.77
N PHE A 118 45.15 -39.62 76.20
CA PHE A 118 45.46 -40.87 76.87
C PHE A 118 46.99 -41.08 77.01
N ALA A 119 47.78 -40.65 76.04
CA ALA A 119 49.30 -40.71 76.17
C ALA A 119 49.78 -39.83 77.32
N LYS A 120 49.16 -38.63 77.54
CA LYS A 120 49.50 -37.81 78.71
C LYS A 120 49.09 -38.46 80.02
N VAL A 121 47.95 -39.19 80.08
CA VAL A 121 47.58 -39.98 81.24
C VAL A 121 48.57 -41.08 81.52
N GLU A 122 49.07 -41.79 80.50
CA GLU A 122 50.08 -42.84 80.65
C GLU A 122 51.48 -42.27 81.06
N ASP A 123 51.87 -41.13 80.49
CA ASP A 123 53.13 -40.45 80.81
C ASP A 123 53.10 -39.98 82.29
N ALA A 124 51.98 -39.31 82.71
CA ALA A 124 51.85 -38.95 84.13
C ALA A 124 51.93 -40.15 85.05
N ARG A 125 51.32 -41.27 84.66
CA ARG A 125 51.46 -42.55 85.43
C ARG A 125 52.91 -43.05 85.45
N ALA A 126 53.61 -43.08 84.29
CA ALA A 126 54.96 -43.51 84.16
C ALA A 126 55.93 -42.68 85.03
N GLN A 127 55.78 -41.35 85.03
CA GLN A 127 56.55 -40.44 85.87
C GLN A 127 56.35 -40.75 87.36
N ALA A 128 55.05 -40.97 87.78
CA ALA A 128 54.77 -41.32 89.15
C ALA A 128 55.36 -42.67 89.58
N ILE A 129 55.28 -43.68 88.72
CA ILE A 129 55.88 -44.97 88.94
C ILE A 129 57.42 -44.86 89.03
N ALA A 130 58.07 -44.08 88.17
CA ALA A 130 59.48 -43.82 88.21
C ALA A 130 59.92 -43.22 89.56
N GLN A 131 59.19 -42.13 89.99
CA GLN A 131 59.47 -41.53 91.33
C GLN A 131 59.27 -42.52 92.46
N ARG A 132 58.23 -43.32 92.44
CA ARG A 132 57.95 -44.35 93.41
C ARG A 132 59.06 -45.39 93.42
N ASN A 133 59.55 -45.81 92.28
CA ASN A 133 60.65 -46.75 92.17
C ASN A 133 62.00 -46.23 92.71
N ASP A 134 62.30 -44.96 92.47
CA ASP A 134 63.49 -44.29 93.01
C ASP A 134 63.36 -44.13 94.52
N TRP A 135 62.20 -43.76 95.05
CA TRP A 135 61.95 -43.75 96.49
C TRP A 135 62.15 -45.15 97.09
N LEU A 136 61.72 -46.25 96.45
CA LEU A 136 61.94 -47.63 96.92
C LEU A 136 63.41 -48.02 96.88
N LYS A 137 64.26 -47.51 96.02
CA LYS A 137 65.71 -47.72 96.00
C LYS A 137 66.38 -47.03 97.21
N GLU A 138 65.82 -45.86 97.56
CA GLU A 138 66.38 -45.12 98.71
C GLU A 138 65.85 -45.64 100.06
N ASN A 139 64.72 -46.41 100.08
CA ASN A 139 64.11 -46.95 101.30
C ASN A 139 63.99 -48.49 101.18
N PRO A 140 65.13 -49.23 101.27
CA PRO A 140 65.15 -50.71 101.12
C PRO A 140 64.37 -51.36 102.26
N GLY A 141 63.32 -52.14 101.90
CA GLY A 141 62.40 -52.81 102.88
C GLY A 141 61.00 -52.21 102.98
N SER A 142 60.78 -51.11 102.30
CA SER A 142 59.44 -50.50 102.17
C SER A 142 58.65 -51.08 101.00
N THR A 143 57.33 -51.10 101.11
CA THR A 143 56.47 -51.54 100.02
C THR A 143 55.99 -50.35 99.21
N ALA A 144 55.59 -50.56 97.96
CA ALA A 144 55.01 -49.50 97.06
C ALA A 144 53.81 -48.82 97.64
N GLU A 145 53.00 -49.46 98.48
CA GLU A 145 51.85 -48.96 99.19
C GLU A 145 52.17 -47.94 100.29
N GLN A 146 53.41 -48.01 100.84
CA GLN A 146 53.90 -47.08 101.88
C GLN A 146 54.38 -45.74 101.31
N HIS A 147 54.57 -45.63 100.04
CA HIS A 147 54.97 -44.41 99.39
C HIS A 147 53.80 -43.41 99.30
N GLN A 148 53.97 -42.24 99.89
CA GLN A 148 53.04 -41.14 99.80
C GLN A 148 53.58 -40.10 98.82
N PHE A 149 52.83 -39.83 97.71
CA PHE A 149 53.24 -38.81 96.78
C PHE A 149 53.06 -37.41 97.35
N PRO A 150 54.05 -36.52 97.25
CA PRO A 150 53.81 -35.12 97.67
C PRO A 150 52.69 -34.46 96.90
N SER A 151 51.82 -33.66 97.58
CA SER A 151 50.70 -33.00 96.93
C SER A 151 51.14 -32.09 95.76
N ALA A 152 52.34 -31.47 95.90
CA ALA A 152 52.91 -30.65 94.82
C ALA A 152 53.21 -31.45 93.55
N PHE A 153 53.70 -32.71 93.73
CA PHE A 153 53.97 -33.58 92.59
C PHE A 153 52.69 -34.10 91.94
N ILE A 154 51.71 -34.50 92.71
CA ILE A 154 50.35 -34.85 92.16
C ILE A 154 49.75 -33.69 91.38
N ASN A 155 49.81 -32.46 91.93
CA ASN A 155 49.31 -31.29 91.26
C ASN A 155 50.04 -30.94 89.95
N MET A 156 51.40 -31.22 89.92
CA MET A 156 52.21 -31.09 88.72
C MET A 156 51.73 -32.08 87.62
N LEU A 157 51.55 -33.37 88.02
CA LEU A 157 51.07 -34.36 87.06
C LEU A 157 49.68 -34.05 86.55
N ILE A 158 48.76 -33.57 87.41
CA ILE A 158 47.47 -33.14 86.98
C ILE A 158 47.55 -31.94 86.05
N GLY A 159 48.43 -30.98 86.30
CA GLY A 159 48.64 -29.81 85.41
C GLY A 159 49.17 -30.15 84.03
N ASN A 160 49.80 -31.31 83.85
CA ASN A 160 50.25 -31.81 82.57
C ASN A 160 49.15 -32.50 81.76
N LEU A 161 48.02 -32.80 82.35
CA LEU A 161 46.84 -33.36 81.63
C LEU A 161 46.06 -32.25 80.96
N ASN A 162 45.59 -32.49 79.78
CA ASN A 162 44.72 -31.59 79.07
C ASN A 162 43.22 -31.65 79.56
N ILE A 163 42.96 -32.44 80.57
CA ILE A 163 41.62 -32.70 81.13
C ILE A 163 41.60 -32.37 82.60
N SER A 164 40.41 -32.05 83.11
CA SER A 164 40.25 -31.89 84.55
C SER A 164 40.39 -33.26 85.27
N CYS A 165 41.31 -33.36 86.24
CA CYS A 165 41.56 -34.58 87.02
C CYS A 165 41.66 -34.17 88.48
N SER A 166 41.06 -34.91 89.41
CA SER A 166 41.24 -34.70 90.85
C SER A 166 42.47 -35.48 91.37
N ALA A 167 43.01 -35.08 92.55
CA ALA A 167 44.11 -35.76 93.17
C ALA A 167 43.81 -37.25 93.49
N GLU A 168 42.54 -37.54 93.84
CA GLU A 168 42.10 -38.93 94.06
C GLU A 168 42.09 -39.75 92.78
N GLU A 169 41.60 -39.16 91.63
CA GLU A 169 41.59 -39.83 90.33
C GLU A 169 43.03 -40.09 89.83
N MET A 170 43.94 -39.14 90.02
CA MET A 170 45.37 -39.31 89.73
C MET A 170 46.00 -40.44 90.51
N LEU A 171 45.76 -40.57 91.82
CA LEU A 171 46.23 -41.68 92.62
C LEU A 171 45.68 -43.04 92.17
N VAL A 172 44.45 -43.10 91.67
CA VAL A 172 43.89 -44.32 91.10
C VAL A 172 44.54 -44.62 89.71
N ILE A 173 44.81 -43.62 88.85
CA ILE A 173 45.56 -43.81 87.63
C ILE A 173 46.91 -44.39 87.85
N ILE A 174 47.64 -43.86 88.83
CA ILE A 174 49.03 -44.35 89.22
C ILE A 174 48.99 -45.81 89.64
N ASN A 175 47.95 -46.24 90.36
CA ASN A 175 47.88 -47.61 90.91
C ASN A 175 47.12 -48.59 89.99
N THR A 176 46.56 -48.15 88.86
CA THR A 176 45.90 -49.01 87.89
C THR A 176 46.93 -49.69 86.96
N ASN A 177 46.60 -50.92 86.54
CA ASN A 177 47.42 -51.64 85.56
C ASN A 177 47.48 -50.86 84.23
N GLN A 178 48.62 -50.79 83.58
CA GLN A 178 48.80 -50.11 82.27
C GLN A 178 47.84 -50.71 81.21
N GLN A 179 47.73 -52.03 81.23
CA GLN A 179 46.90 -52.75 80.25
C GLN A 179 45.40 -52.34 80.34
N ASP A 180 44.91 -51.97 81.56
CA ASP A 180 43.53 -51.52 81.75
C ASP A 180 43.36 -50.11 81.12
N ILE A 181 44.29 -49.19 81.25
CA ILE A 181 44.22 -47.84 80.67
C ILE A 181 44.31 -47.93 79.16
N GLU A 182 45.24 -48.76 78.63
CA GLU A 182 45.39 -48.98 77.18
C GLU A 182 44.17 -49.62 76.58
N SER A 183 43.50 -50.55 77.25
CA SER A 183 42.29 -51.21 76.85
C SER A 183 41.08 -50.19 76.74
N VAL A 184 40.96 -49.34 77.76
CA VAL A 184 39.92 -48.25 77.79
C VAL A 184 40.22 -47.27 76.64
N ALA A 185 41.45 -46.87 76.45
CA ALA A 185 41.84 -45.95 75.37
C ALA A 185 41.52 -46.55 73.96
N ALA A 186 41.90 -47.85 73.78
CA ALA A 186 41.60 -48.54 72.51
C ALA A 186 40.08 -48.67 72.24
N PHE A 187 39.30 -48.95 73.29
CA PHE A 187 37.86 -49.01 73.21
C PHE A 187 37.22 -47.65 72.74
N ILE A 188 37.59 -46.58 73.46
CA ILE A 188 37.09 -45.25 73.12
C ILE A 188 37.45 -44.85 71.68
N LYS A 189 38.75 -45.06 71.31
CA LYS A 189 39.19 -44.75 69.93
C LYS A 189 38.43 -45.57 68.89
N THR A 190 38.21 -46.84 69.14
CA THR A 190 37.50 -47.72 68.21
C THR A 190 36.06 -47.26 68.03
N ARG A 191 35.36 -46.92 69.17
CA ARG A 191 34.03 -46.48 69.17
C ARG A 191 33.87 -45.12 68.48
N ILE A 192 34.71 -44.14 68.81
CA ILE A 192 34.74 -42.84 68.14
C ILE A 192 34.96 -43.01 66.62
N ASN A 193 35.96 -43.81 66.25
CA ASN A 193 36.25 -44.04 64.83
C ASN A 193 35.07 -44.64 64.09
N SER A 194 34.39 -45.63 64.70
CA SER A 194 33.20 -46.25 64.07
C SER A 194 32.04 -45.26 63.88
N ILE A 195 31.72 -44.47 64.91
CA ILE A 195 30.59 -43.53 64.85
C ILE A 195 30.91 -42.37 63.91
N MET A 196 32.06 -41.79 63.98
CA MET A 196 32.47 -40.69 63.10
C MET A 196 32.72 -41.16 61.67
N ALA A 197 32.95 -42.42 61.38
CA ALA A 197 33.03 -42.95 60.03
C ALA A 197 31.70 -43.07 59.38
N SER A 198 30.61 -43.24 60.14
CA SER A 198 29.25 -43.19 59.64
C SER A 198 28.63 -41.77 59.55
N GLY A 199 29.37 -40.80 60.13
CA GLY A 199 28.93 -39.42 60.22
C GLY A 199 28.09 -39.17 61.50
N LEU A 200 28.60 -38.28 62.36
CA LEU A 200 28.02 -37.89 63.63
C LEU A 200 27.43 -36.46 63.48
N SER A 201 26.11 -36.32 63.59
CA SER A 201 25.45 -35.01 63.58
C SER A 201 25.49 -34.34 64.98
N GLU A 202 25.30 -33.03 65.02
CA GLU A 202 25.25 -32.26 66.24
C GLU A 202 24.12 -32.73 67.19
N GLU A 203 23.00 -33.17 66.60
CA GLU A 203 21.84 -33.66 67.34
C GLU A 203 22.10 -35.01 68.01
N GLU A 204 22.85 -35.88 67.36
CA GLU A 204 23.21 -37.23 67.89
C GLU A 204 24.36 -37.22 68.86
N LEU A 205 25.19 -36.16 68.87
CA LEU A 205 26.43 -36.08 69.64
C LEU A 205 26.29 -36.43 71.14
N ILE A 206 25.26 -35.91 71.81
CA ILE A 206 24.99 -36.16 73.22
C ILE A 206 24.55 -37.61 73.42
N GLY A 207 23.68 -38.12 72.51
CA GLY A 207 23.20 -39.51 72.56
C GLY A 207 24.35 -40.50 72.45
N GLU A 208 25.25 -40.31 71.49
CA GLU A 208 26.36 -41.15 71.18
C GLU A 208 27.49 -41.10 72.33
N ARG A 209 27.71 -39.91 72.87
CA ARG A 209 28.57 -39.79 74.10
C ARG A 209 28.09 -40.66 75.26
N ASN A 210 26.77 -40.58 75.55
CA ASN A 210 26.14 -41.36 76.62
C ASN A 210 26.17 -42.87 76.31
N ALA A 211 26.00 -43.27 75.07
CA ALA A 211 26.03 -44.64 74.63
C ALA A 211 27.43 -45.25 74.79
N ILE A 212 28.49 -44.48 74.39
CA ILE A 212 29.88 -44.91 74.56
C ILE A 212 30.19 -45.02 76.04
N ALA A 213 29.79 -44.05 76.87
CA ALA A 213 29.99 -44.10 78.32
C ALA A 213 29.28 -45.29 78.98
N ALA A 214 28.04 -45.57 78.56
CA ALA A 214 27.28 -46.73 79.05
C ALA A 214 27.98 -48.06 78.63
N ALA A 215 28.43 -48.15 77.41
CA ALA A 215 29.17 -49.34 76.93
C ALA A 215 30.47 -49.52 77.63
N LEU A 216 31.22 -48.48 77.89
CA LEU A 216 32.48 -48.50 78.67
C LEU A 216 32.22 -49.04 80.09
N ASN A 217 31.17 -48.60 80.75
CA ASN A 217 30.79 -49.04 82.06
C ASN A 217 30.40 -50.52 82.14
N ASN A 218 29.73 -51.02 81.08
CA ASN A 218 29.32 -52.42 81.02
C ASN A 218 30.45 -53.37 80.59
N GLU A 219 31.23 -53.06 79.58
CA GLU A 219 32.29 -53.93 79.06
C GLU A 219 33.52 -53.98 79.98
N TYR A 220 33.84 -52.90 80.66
CA TYR A 220 34.95 -52.75 81.53
C TYR A 220 34.56 -52.65 83.02
N SER A 221 33.65 -53.53 83.47
CA SER A 221 33.11 -53.55 84.83
C SER A 221 34.17 -53.72 85.91
N THR A 222 35.30 -54.35 85.60
CA THR A 222 36.47 -54.58 86.48
C THR A 222 37.36 -53.37 86.65
N VAL A 223 37.33 -52.42 85.73
CA VAL A 223 38.14 -51.20 85.77
C VAL A 223 37.57 -50.19 86.74
N SER A 224 38.40 -49.47 87.49
CA SER A 224 37.92 -48.46 88.45
C SER A 224 37.05 -47.45 87.84
N ALA A 225 35.91 -47.11 88.54
CA ALA A 225 34.98 -46.10 88.12
C ALA A 225 35.67 -44.73 87.87
N LYS A 226 36.70 -44.40 88.64
CA LYS A 226 37.45 -43.13 88.48
C LYS A 226 38.22 -43.07 87.15
N ILE A 227 38.76 -44.18 86.63
CA ILE A 227 39.40 -44.24 85.29
C ILE A 227 38.34 -44.07 84.22
N LYS A 228 37.16 -44.65 84.32
CA LYS A 228 36.05 -44.47 83.45
C LYS A 228 35.59 -43.01 83.38
N THR A 229 35.47 -42.34 84.52
CA THR A 229 35.14 -40.91 84.61
C THR A 229 36.17 -40.03 83.87
N VAL A 230 37.49 -40.36 83.97
CA VAL A 230 38.53 -39.66 83.20
C VAL A 230 38.37 -39.90 81.71
N ALA A 231 38.12 -41.14 81.30
CA ALA A 231 37.88 -41.50 79.93
C ALA A 231 36.58 -40.81 79.35
N GLU A 232 35.55 -40.73 80.20
CA GLU A 232 34.30 -39.99 79.81
C GLU A 232 34.59 -38.51 79.63
N ARG A 233 35.44 -37.87 80.40
CA ARG A 233 35.80 -36.44 80.20
C ARG A 233 36.66 -36.27 78.95
N ILE A 234 37.53 -37.18 78.58
CA ILE A 234 38.24 -37.17 77.32
C ILE A 234 37.25 -37.27 76.16
N LEU A 235 36.30 -38.20 76.28
CA LEU A 235 35.24 -38.37 75.31
C LEU A 235 34.40 -37.11 75.19
N GLU A 236 33.95 -36.50 76.28
CA GLU A 236 33.17 -35.28 76.28
C GLU A 236 33.87 -34.09 75.64
N LYS A 237 35.15 -33.96 75.90
CA LYS A 237 35.98 -32.89 75.35
C LYS A 237 36.31 -33.07 73.90
N GLU A 238 36.68 -34.28 73.44
CA GLU A 238 37.20 -34.44 72.08
C GLU A 238 36.19 -34.91 71.08
N LEU A 239 35.10 -35.59 71.44
CA LEU A 239 34.09 -36.01 70.47
C LEU A 239 33.26 -34.84 70.03
N VAL A 240 33.35 -34.47 68.71
CA VAL A 240 32.61 -33.42 68.05
C VAL A 240 31.87 -33.95 66.83
N ALA A 241 30.81 -33.26 66.38
CA ALA A 241 30.13 -33.62 65.19
C ALA A 241 31.02 -33.43 63.92
N ASN A 242 30.92 -34.38 63.01
CA ASN A 242 31.63 -34.37 61.73
C ASN A 242 30.71 -34.60 60.53
N TYR A 243 29.41 -34.61 60.75
CA TYR A 243 28.33 -34.64 59.66
C TYR A 243 27.65 -33.29 59.61
N SER A 244 27.95 -32.52 58.54
CA SER A 244 27.48 -31.15 58.37
C SER A 244 26.92 -30.92 56.96
N LEU A 245 26.01 -29.94 56.84
CA LEU A 245 25.47 -29.49 55.56
C LEU A 245 26.62 -29.02 54.65
N ASP A 246 26.68 -29.57 53.46
CA ASP A 246 27.53 -29.08 52.38
C ASP A 246 26.76 -28.03 51.60
N GLU A 247 26.90 -26.75 52.01
CA GLU A 247 26.20 -25.61 51.36
C GLU A 247 26.58 -25.48 49.88
N THR A 248 27.87 -25.67 49.57
CA THR A 248 28.36 -25.54 48.20
C THR A 248 27.79 -26.62 47.29
N ALA A 249 27.82 -27.87 47.66
CA ALA A 249 27.24 -28.95 46.88
C ALA A 249 25.71 -28.85 46.79
N THR A 250 25.06 -28.38 47.84
CA THR A 250 23.61 -28.15 47.85
C THR A 250 23.24 -27.02 46.89
N ASP A 251 23.99 -25.90 46.90
CA ASP A 251 23.73 -24.76 46.01
C ASP A 251 24.08 -25.09 44.54
N GLU A 252 25.14 -25.84 44.30
CA GLU A 252 25.45 -26.34 42.95
C GLU A 252 24.33 -27.26 42.43
N ALA A 253 23.81 -28.15 43.25
CA ALA A 253 22.70 -29.03 42.87
C ALA A 253 21.41 -28.23 42.58
N LYS A 254 21.13 -27.19 43.38
CA LYS A 254 20.01 -26.26 43.12
C LYS A 254 20.18 -25.51 41.80
N LEU A 255 21.39 -25.02 41.53
CA LEU A 255 21.70 -24.35 40.25
C LEU A 255 21.59 -25.32 39.06
N ALA A 256 22.07 -26.54 39.19
CA ALA A 256 21.92 -27.58 38.18
C ALA A 256 20.46 -27.93 37.91
N ALA A 257 19.65 -28.13 38.95
CA ALA A 257 18.21 -28.38 38.82
C ALA A 257 17.48 -27.22 38.11
N ALA A 258 17.84 -25.97 38.44
CA ALA A 258 17.29 -24.80 37.76
C ALA A 258 17.72 -24.70 36.30
N ALA A 259 18.91 -25.19 35.95
CA ALA A 259 19.39 -25.16 34.54
C ALA A 259 18.73 -26.22 33.66
N GLU A 260 18.19 -27.28 34.22
CA GLU A 260 17.44 -28.31 33.48
C GLU A 260 16.04 -27.82 33.03
N VAL A 261 15.52 -26.74 33.61
CA VAL A 261 14.22 -26.15 33.19
C VAL A 261 14.37 -25.54 31.80
N SER A 262 13.75 -26.18 30.81
CA SER A 262 13.81 -25.76 29.41
C SER A 262 13.09 -24.44 29.16
N GLN A 263 13.81 -23.43 28.65
CA GLN A 263 13.23 -22.16 28.22
C GLN A 263 12.18 -22.33 27.10
N GLY A 264 12.36 -23.30 26.20
CA GLY A 264 11.49 -23.56 25.08
C GLY A 264 10.05 -23.90 25.46
N SER A 265 9.84 -24.44 26.68
CA SER A 265 8.51 -24.80 27.18
C SER A 265 7.67 -23.57 27.59
N TYR A 266 8.32 -22.44 27.81
CA TYR A 266 7.69 -21.18 28.25
C TYR A 266 7.76 -20.10 27.17
N LEU A 267 8.24 -20.45 25.96
CA LEU A 267 8.29 -19.55 24.83
C LEU A 267 7.00 -19.65 24.01
N TYR A 268 6.22 -18.60 24.00
CA TYR A 268 5.06 -18.45 23.14
C TYR A 268 5.50 -17.92 21.77
N LYS A 269 5.25 -18.69 20.73
CA LYS A 269 5.54 -18.30 19.35
C LYS A 269 4.53 -17.30 18.84
N GLN A 270 4.92 -16.47 17.87
CA GLN A 270 3.99 -15.60 17.15
C GLN A 270 2.78 -16.38 16.65
N GLY A 271 1.57 -15.86 16.90
CA GLY A 271 0.30 -16.51 16.57
C GLY A 271 -0.22 -17.52 17.59
N GLN A 272 0.56 -17.85 18.63
CA GLN A 272 0.12 -18.75 19.70
C GLN A 272 -0.79 -18.01 20.67
N THR A 273 -1.84 -18.69 21.13
CA THR A 273 -2.80 -18.12 22.09
C THR A 273 -2.17 -17.96 23.46
N ILE A 274 -2.16 -16.72 23.99
CA ILE A 274 -1.73 -16.38 25.35
C ILE A 274 -2.88 -16.64 26.32
N VAL A 275 -4.08 -16.10 26.05
CA VAL A 275 -5.27 -16.29 26.86
C VAL A 275 -6.49 -16.46 25.95
N ARG A 276 -7.38 -17.39 26.25
CA ARG A 276 -8.63 -17.62 25.50
C ARG A 276 -9.77 -16.80 26.09
N SER A 277 -10.75 -16.50 25.24
CA SER A 277 -12.03 -15.95 25.73
C SER A 277 -12.66 -16.91 26.72
N GLY A 278 -12.95 -16.44 27.94
CA GLY A 278 -13.48 -17.23 29.05
C GLY A 278 -12.44 -17.70 30.06
N ASP A 279 -11.12 -17.60 29.76
CA ASP A 279 -10.06 -17.95 30.71
C ASP A 279 -9.80 -16.82 31.71
N ILE A 280 -9.35 -17.19 32.91
CA ILE A 280 -8.92 -16.23 33.94
C ILE A 280 -7.55 -15.68 33.56
N VAL A 281 -7.43 -14.37 33.55
CA VAL A 281 -6.15 -13.68 33.28
C VAL A 281 -5.23 -13.82 34.48
N THR A 282 -4.05 -14.38 34.29
CA THR A 282 -3.00 -14.54 35.31
C THR A 282 -1.99 -13.40 35.27
N GLN A 283 -1.17 -13.27 36.31
CA GLN A 283 -0.06 -12.31 36.34
C GLN A 283 0.95 -12.59 35.21
N ALA A 284 1.16 -13.87 34.87
CA ALA A 284 1.99 -14.28 33.74
C ALA A 284 1.43 -13.78 32.40
N HIS A 285 0.11 -13.88 32.20
CA HIS A 285 -0.55 -13.33 31.00
C HIS A 285 -0.35 -11.81 30.92
N ILE A 286 -0.51 -11.09 32.04
CA ILE A 286 -0.30 -9.62 32.07
C ILE A 286 1.13 -9.27 31.71
N ALA A 287 2.14 -9.94 32.29
CA ALA A 287 3.56 -9.68 32.00
C ALA A 287 3.88 -9.88 30.51
N MET A 288 3.35 -10.96 29.91
CA MET A 288 3.52 -11.21 28.46
C MET A 288 2.81 -10.14 27.61
N LEU A 289 1.59 -9.72 27.96
CA LEU A 289 0.87 -8.66 27.25
C LEU A 289 1.57 -7.31 27.40
N GLU A 290 2.19 -7.06 28.53
CA GLU A 290 3.02 -5.89 28.82
C GLU A 290 4.25 -5.85 27.88
N GLU A 291 5.01 -6.94 27.80
CA GLU A 291 6.16 -7.06 26.90
C GLU A 291 5.77 -6.92 25.43
N LEU A 292 4.57 -7.34 25.06
CA LEU A 292 4.00 -7.18 23.73
C LEU A 292 3.46 -5.76 23.45
N GLY A 293 3.34 -4.89 24.47
CA GLY A 293 2.76 -3.54 24.36
C GLY A 293 1.25 -3.57 24.08
N MET A 294 0.56 -4.65 24.50
CA MET A 294 -0.87 -4.89 24.25
C MET A 294 -1.79 -4.46 25.39
N LEU A 295 -1.26 -3.88 26.46
CA LEU A 295 -2.05 -3.32 27.56
C LEU A 295 -2.41 -1.85 27.34
N GLU A 296 -3.61 -1.44 27.76
CA GLU A 296 -4.13 -0.08 27.54
C GLU A 296 -3.31 1.01 28.26
N ASN A 297 -2.61 0.68 29.33
CA ASN A 297 -1.89 1.64 30.16
C ASN A 297 -0.40 1.81 29.85
N GLU A 298 0.10 1.22 28.75
CA GLU A 298 1.53 1.18 28.52
C GLU A 298 2.06 2.19 27.50
N ASN A 299 3.36 2.41 27.61
CA ASN A 299 4.12 3.34 26.78
C ASN A 299 3.87 3.11 25.27
N VAL A 300 3.47 4.17 24.60
CA VAL A 300 3.38 4.21 23.14
C VAL A 300 4.75 3.86 22.55
N ASP A 301 4.83 2.88 21.65
CA ASP A 301 6.07 2.60 20.92
C ASP A 301 6.39 3.78 19.97
N ILE A 302 7.06 4.78 20.54
CA ILE A 302 7.42 6.02 19.84
C ILE A 302 8.25 5.71 18.57
N LYS A 303 9.06 4.65 18.58
CA LYS A 303 9.90 4.27 17.43
C LYS A 303 9.03 3.81 16.26
N LEU A 304 8.00 3.00 16.53
CA LEU A 304 7.03 2.55 15.53
C LEU A 304 6.30 3.76 14.92
N TYR A 305 5.79 4.66 15.75
CA TYR A 305 5.05 5.84 15.29
C TYR A 305 5.92 6.80 14.48
N ILE A 306 7.16 7.05 14.89
CA ILE A 306 8.13 7.84 14.12
C ILE A 306 8.43 7.15 12.79
N GLY A 307 8.65 5.83 12.79
CA GLY A 307 8.92 5.05 11.58
C GLY A 307 7.77 5.15 10.56
N VAL A 308 6.53 4.96 11.00
CA VAL A 308 5.33 5.09 10.16
C VAL A 308 5.17 6.52 9.63
N ALA A 309 5.41 7.54 10.47
CA ALA A 309 5.31 8.94 10.06
C ALA A 309 6.34 9.30 8.99
N LEU A 310 7.60 8.92 9.19
CA LEU A 310 8.68 9.20 8.23
C LEU A 310 8.48 8.43 6.92
N LEU A 311 8.04 7.18 6.97
CA LEU A 311 7.76 6.40 5.77
C LEU A 311 6.60 6.98 4.98
N THR A 312 5.48 7.29 5.65
CA THR A 312 4.32 7.92 5.01
C THR A 312 4.69 9.25 4.36
N LEU A 313 5.49 10.08 5.07
CA LEU A 313 6.00 11.33 4.54
C LEU A 313 6.84 11.11 3.28
N THR A 314 7.79 10.17 3.33
CA THR A 314 8.69 9.85 2.22
C THR A 314 7.91 9.40 0.99
N VAL A 315 6.95 8.48 1.15
CA VAL A 315 6.11 7.96 0.06
C VAL A 315 5.29 9.08 -0.61
N LEU A 316 4.64 9.93 0.19
CA LEU A 316 3.84 11.05 -0.34
C LEU A 316 4.71 12.15 -0.93
N LEU A 317 5.91 12.40 -0.40
CA LEU A 317 6.88 13.34 -1.00
C LEU A 317 7.36 12.84 -2.37
N ILE A 318 7.65 11.55 -2.54
CA ILE A 318 8.01 10.96 -3.84
C ILE A 318 6.89 11.16 -4.85
N LEU A 319 5.63 10.90 -4.46
CA LEU A 319 4.46 11.15 -5.32
C LEU A 319 4.32 12.63 -5.68
N GLY A 320 4.45 13.53 -4.71
CA GLY A 320 4.39 14.97 -4.91
C GLY A 320 5.51 15.49 -5.80
N PHE A 321 6.74 15.01 -5.60
CA PHE A 321 7.90 15.34 -6.43
C PHE A 321 7.71 14.86 -7.87
N TYR A 322 7.22 13.63 -8.05
CA TYR A 322 6.90 13.12 -9.38
C TYR A 322 5.92 14.02 -10.12
N ILE A 323 4.82 14.44 -9.45
CA ILE A 323 3.83 15.34 -10.04
C ILE A 323 4.48 16.70 -10.39
N ALA A 324 5.33 17.22 -9.51
CA ALA A 324 5.98 18.52 -9.70
C ALA A 324 6.91 18.53 -10.92
N VAL A 325 7.65 17.46 -11.14
CA VAL A 325 8.66 17.37 -12.21
C VAL A 325 8.04 16.91 -13.54
N TYR A 326 7.23 15.88 -13.52
CA TYR A 326 6.76 15.23 -14.75
C TYR A 326 5.37 15.66 -15.21
N GLU A 327 4.56 16.25 -14.31
CA GLU A 327 3.19 16.70 -14.61
C GLU A 327 2.93 18.14 -14.13
N PRO A 328 3.76 19.14 -14.52
CA PRO A 328 3.66 20.52 -14.03
C PRO A 328 2.31 21.18 -14.37
N LYS A 329 1.65 20.75 -15.47
CA LYS A 329 0.30 21.22 -15.82
C LYS A 329 -0.76 20.83 -14.77
N MET A 330 -0.51 19.76 -14.00
CA MET A 330 -1.41 19.34 -12.92
C MET A 330 -1.38 20.29 -11.72
N ILE A 331 -0.21 20.89 -11.42
CA ILE A 331 -0.08 21.89 -10.35
C ILE A 331 -0.82 23.17 -10.69
N GLN A 332 -0.97 23.50 -11.97
CA GLN A 332 -1.75 24.65 -12.41
C GLN A 332 -3.28 24.45 -12.18
N THR A 333 -3.71 23.21 -11.96
CA THR A 333 -5.10 22.83 -11.70
C THR A 333 -5.24 22.20 -10.32
N PRO A 334 -5.31 22.98 -9.22
CA PRO A 334 -5.31 22.47 -7.85
C PRO A 334 -6.47 21.50 -7.55
N LYS A 335 -7.60 21.62 -8.26
CA LYS A 335 -8.71 20.66 -8.18
C LYS A 335 -8.26 19.22 -8.48
N LYS A 336 -7.36 19.00 -9.47
CA LYS A 336 -6.86 17.65 -9.81
C LYS A 336 -5.93 17.09 -8.73
N VAL A 337 -5.11 17.94 -8.10
CA VAL A 337 -4.26 17.55 -6.97
C VAL A 337 -5.12 17.21 -5.75
N LEU A 338 -6.13 18.03 -5.46
CA LEU A 338 -7.08 17.78 -4.37
C LEU A 338 -7.85 16.47 -4.61
N MET A 339 -8.30 16.21 -5.84
CA MET A 339 -8.95 14.95 -6.20
C MET A 339 -8.06 13.74 -5.92
N LEU A 340 -6.78 13.81 -6.34
CA LEU A 340 -5.81 12.74 -6.06
C LEU A 340 -5.61 12.55 -4.56
N ALA A 341 -5.50 13.65 -3.80
CA ALA A 341 -5.37 13.60 -2.34
C ALA A 341 -6.57 12.91 -1.68
N ILE A 342 -7.80 13.27 -2.09
CA ILE A 342 -9.02 12.64 -1.56
C ILE A 342 -9.08 11.16 -1.95
N LEU A 343 -8.77 10.79 -3.20
CA LEU A 343 -8.72 9.39 -3.63
C LEU A 343 -7.69 8.59 -2.83
N THR A 344 -6.53 9.17 -2.54
CA THR A 344 -5.49 8.55 -1.72
C THR A 344 -5.98 8.31 -0.29
N VAL A 345 -6.56 9.33 0.36
CA VAL A 345 -7.11 9.22 1.72
C VAL A 345 -8.23 8.19 1.79
N LEU A 346 -9.21 8.25 0.87
CA LEU A 346 -10.32 7.29 0.82
C LEU A 346 -9.84 5.85 0.62
N SER A 347 -8.79 5.68 -0.17
CA SER A 347 -8.22 4.37 -0.43
C SER A 347 -7.55 3.78 0.80
N VAL A 348 -6.72 4.57 1.49
CA VAL A 348 -6.07 4.14 2.74
C VAL A 348 -7.12 3.88 3.82
N LEU A 349 -8.14 4.73 3.93
CA LEU A 349 -9.26 4.54 4.86
C LEU A 349 -10.04 3.25 4.57
N TYR A 350 -10.40 3.02 3.30
CA TYR A 350 -11.06 1.77 2.89
C TYR A 350 -10.24 0.55 3.30
N SER A 351 -8.93 0.59 3.02
CA SER A 351 -8.03 -0.51 3.36
C SER A 351 -7.92 -0.73 4.86
N ALA A 352 -7.79 0.33 5.65
CA ALA A 352 -7.75 0.26 7.11
C ALA A 352 -9.02 -0.37 7.70
N LEU A 353 -10.19 -0.03 7.15
CA LEU A 353 -11.48 -0.56 7.60
C LEU A 353 -11.70 -2.02 7.21
N ILE A 354 -11.24 -2.44 6.03
CA ILE A 354 -11.51 -3.78 5.48
C ILE A 354 -10.44 -4.80 5.86
N TYR A 355 -9.18 -4.36 6.01
CA TYR A 355 -8.04 -5.23 6.27
C TYR A 355 -8.23 -6.17 7.47
N PRO A 356 -8.73 -5.73 8.64
CA PRO A 356 -8.92 -6.61 9.81
C PRO A 356 -9.89 -7.76 9.57
N TYR A 357 -10.84 -7.60 8.65
CA TYR A 357 -11.86 -8.61 8.36
C TYR A 357 -11.46 -9.52 7.20
N ARG A 358 -10.92 -8.95 6.12
CA ARG A 358 -10.56 -9.68 4.88
C ARG A 358 -9.38 -8.99 4.18
N PRO A 359 -8.14 -9.35 4.51
CA PRO A 359 -6.93 -8.71 3.96
C PRO A 359 -6.91 -8.65 2.43
N GLY A 360 -7.34 -9.72 1.75
CA GLY A 360 -7.37 -9.76 0.28
C GLY A 360 -8.36 -8.78 -0.38
N LEU A 361 -9.42 -8.35 0.31
CA LEU A 361 -10.35 -7.32 -0.19
C LEU A 361 -9.84 -5.90 0.04
N ALA A 362 -8.90 -5.70 0.94
CA ALA A 362 -8.33 -4.38 1.23
C ALA A 362 -7.46 -3.83 0.09
N GLN A 363 -7.21 -4.62 -0.96
CA GLN A 363 -6.37 -4.23 -2.10
C GLN A 363 -7.04 -3.15 -2.96
N ILE A 364 -6.31 -2.06 -3.21
CA ILE A 364 -6.86 -0.79 -3.67
C ILE A 364 -6.75 -0.60 -5.18
N ALA A 365 -7.27 -1.52 -5.96
CA ALA A 365 -7.34 -1.34 -7.41
C ALA A 365 -8.30 -0.20 -7.82
N ILE A 366 -9.31 0.11 -7.00
CA ILE A 366 -10.29 1.17 -7.30
C ILE A 366 -9.65 2.56 -7.47
N CYS A 367 -8.76 2.96 -6.56
CA CYS A 367 -8.08 4.24 -6.68
C CYS A 367 -7.21 4.28 -7.92
N THR A 368 -6.45 3.22 -8.16
CA THR A 368 -5.55 3.11 -9.32
C THR A 368 -6.33 3.22 -10.63
N VAL A 369 -7.48 2.52 -10.75
CA VAL A 369 -8.36 2.61 -11.92
C VAL A 369 -8.93 4.02 -12.08
N LEU A 370 -9.46 4.62 -11.00
CA LEU A 370 -9.99 5.98 -11.04
C LEU A 370 -8.93 7.00 -11.44
N VAL A 371 -7.73 6.94 -10.86
CA VAL A 371 -6.63 7.84 -11.22
C VAL A 371 -6.18 7.63 -12.67
N ALA A 372 -6.17 6.38 -13.18
CA ALA A 372 -5.82 6.10 -14.57
C ALA A 372 -6.85 6.69 -15.56
N VAL A 373 -8.13 6.65 -15.22
CA VAL A 373 -9.24 7.15 -16.06
C VAL A 373 -9.40 8.66 -15.95
N LEU A 374 -9.34 9.22 -14.73
CA LEU A 374 -9.61 10.64 -14.46
C LEU A 374 -8.40 11.54 -14.69
N LEU A 375 -7.17 11.04 -14.49
CA LEU A 375 -5.96 11.84 -14.62
C LEU A 375 -5.09 11.33 -15.76
N LYS A 376 -4.04 10.59 -15.43
CA LYS A 376 -3.10 10.03 -16.41
C LYS A 376 -2.58 8.66 -15.97
N PRO A 377 -2.36 7.72 -16.89
CA PRO A 377 -1.82 6.40 -16.56
C PRO A 377 -0.48 6.44 -15.81
N ARG A 378 0.38 7.41 -16.14
CA ARG A 378 1.68 7.57 -15.44
C ARG A 378 1.52 7.98 -13.97
N VAL A 379 0.58 8.89 -13.68
CA VAL A 379 0.25 9.29 -12.31
C VAL A 379 -0.36 8.11 -11.54
N ALA A 380 -1.24 7.35 -12.18
CA ALA A 380 -1.85 6.16 -11.61
C ALA A 380 -0.81 5.10 -11.21
N LEU A 381 0.22 4.88 -12.05
CA LEU A 381 1.29 3.93 -11.75
C LEU A 381 2.07 4.32 -10.49
N VAL A 382 2.49 5.60 -10.39
CA VAL A 382 3.24 6.08 -9.22
C VAL A 382 2.36 6.10 -7.97
N SER A 383 1.08 6.48 -8.11
CA SER A 383 0.11 6.41 -7.01
C SER A 383 -0.11 4.97 -6.54
N ASN A 384 -0.18 4.00 -7.47
CA ASN A 384 -0.28 2.58 -7.14
C ASN A 384 0.93 2.09 -6.34
N MET A 385 2.14 2.45 -6.76
CA MET A 385 3.36 2.12 -6.02
C MET A 385 3.33 2.70 -4.60
N ALA A 386 2.96 3.98 -4.47
CA ALA A 386 2.85 4.65 -3.19
C ALA A 386 1.82 3.96 -2.27
N LEU A 387 0.62 3.69 -2.79
CA LEU A 387 -0.45 3.02 -2.04
C LEU A 387 -0.08 1.57 -1.67
N SER A 388 0.57 0.83 -2.58
CA SER A 388 1.01 -0.55 -2.30
C SER A 388 2.01 -0.61 -1.15
N VAL A 389 2.93 0.35 -1.04
CA VAL A 389 3.88 0.45 0.08
C VAL A 389 3.13 0.74 1.39
N LEU A 390 2.23 1.72 1.40
CA LEU A 390 1.44 2.05 2.59
C LEU A 390 0.59 0.86 3.05
N LEU A 391 -0.05 0.18 2.11
CA LEU A 391 -0.86 -1.01 2.39
C LEU A 391 -0.02 -2.18 2.89
N GLY A 392 1.17 -2.39 2.32
CA GLY A 392 2.12 -3.40 2.79
C GLY A 392 2.53 -3.16 4.24
N VAL A 393 2.81 -1.91 4.62
CA VAL A 393 3.14 -1.54 6.00
C VAL A 393 1.94 -1.72 6.93
N MET A 394 0.75 -1.31 6.52
CA MET A 394 -0.48 -1.53 7.29
C MET A 394 -0.72 -3.03 7.53
N ALA A 395 -0.37 -3.86 6.56
CA ALA A 395 -0.51 -5.32 6.65
C ALA A 395 0.55 -5.99 7.53
N THR A 396 1.53 -5.26 8.06
CA THR A 396 2.49 -5.80 9.04
C THR A 396 1.97 -5.74 10.48
N SER A 397 0.82 -5.16 10.74
CA SER A 397 0.15 -5.17 12.04
C SER A 397 -0.72 -6.43 12.16
N GLY A 398 -0.36 -7.39 13.04
CA GLY A 398 -1.15 -8.60 13.30
C GLY A 398 -0.35 -9.90 13.34
N GLU A 399 -1.06 -11.01 13.51
CA GLU A 399 -0.53 -12.34 13.86
C GLU A 399 0.44 -12.98 12.84
N ALA A 400 0.34 -12.62 11.55
CA ALA A 400 1.21 -13.15 10.49
C ALA A 400 2.00 -12.04 9.78
N ALA A 401 2.40 -11.03 10.52
CA ALA A 401 2.78 -9.68 10.07
C ALA A 401 3.74 -9.60 8.86
N GLN A 402 4.88 -10.27 8.87
CA GLN A 402 5.88 -10.04 7.81
C GLN A 402 5.50 -10.66 6.46
N SER A 403 5.06 -11.91 6.44
CA SER A 403 4.69 -12.59 5.19
C SER A 403 3.43 -11.99 4.56
N GLN A 404 2.45 -11.57 5.37
CA GLN A 404 1.25 -10.90 4.89
C GLN A 404 1.54 -9.49 4.37
N GLY A 405 2.40 -8.72 5.02
CA GLY A 405 2.83 -7.41 4.56
C GLY A 405 3.46 -7.46 3.17
N VAL A 406 4.43 -8.36 2.98
CA VAL A 406 5.10 -8.59 1.69
C VAL A 406 4.11 -9.10 0.63
N SER A 407 3.25 -10.07 0.99
CA SER A 407 2.22 -10.58 0.09
C SER A 407 1.28 -9.47 -0.38
N THR A 408 0.75 -8.69 0.54
CA THR A 408 -0.19 -7.60 0.25
C THR A 408 0.45 -6.52 -0.64
N LEU A 409 1.70 -6.15 -0.38
CA LEU A 409 2.45 -5.20 -1.19
C LEU A 409 2.60 -5.70 -2.63
N ILE A 410 3.07 -6.95 -2.82
CA ILE A 410 3.33 -7.51 -4.15
C ILE A 410 2.03 -7.69 -4.94
N VAL A 411 0.98 -8.24 -4.31
CA VAL A 411 -0.32 -8.45 -4.97
C VAL A 411 -0.93 -7.11 -5.39
N SER A 412 -0.94 -6.09 -4.51
CA SER A 412 -1.46 -4.76 -4.81
C SER A 412 -0.66 -4.08 -5.92
N LEU A 413 0.67 -4.20 -5.91
CA LEU A 413 1.54 -3.62 -6.92
C LEU A 413 1.29 -4.23 -8.30
N ILE A 414 1.20 -5.55 -8.41
CA ILE A 414 1.00 -6.25 -9.69
C ILE A 414 -0.42 -6.03 -10.20
N ALA A 415 -1.45 -6.22 -9.37
CA ALA A 415 -2.84 -6.03 -9.76
C ALA A 415 -3.12 -4.57 -10.18
N GLY A 416 -2.61 -3.61 -9.42
CA GLY A 416 -2.75 -2.19 -9.75
C GLY A 416 -1.97 -1.78 -11.02
N THR A 417 -0.79 -2.37 -11.26
CA THR A 417 -0.04 -2.13 -12.51
C THR A 417 -0.80 -2.67 -13.72
N ALA A 418 -1.41 -3.86 -13.61
CA ALA A 418 -2.28 -4.40 -14.63
C ALA A 418 -3.49 -3.48 -14.88
N ALA A 419 -4.08 -2.94 -13.82
CA ALA A 419 -5.18 -1.96 -13.89
C ALA A 419 -4.80 -0.73 -14.72
N VAL A 420 -3.63 -0.13 -14.45
CA VAL A 420 -3.14 1.03 -15.19
C VAL A 420 -2.95 0.74 -16.68
N TYR A 421 -2.39 -0.43 -17.00
CA TYR A 421 -2.14 -0.81 -18.39
C TYR A 421 -3.42 -1.02 -19.18
N LEU A 422 -4.42 -1.68 -18.59
CA LEU A 422 -5.71 -1.96 -19.21
C LEU A 422 -6.56 -0.70 -19.39
N CYS A 423 -6.49 0.25 -18.43
CA CYS A 423 -7.26 1.48 -18.45
C CYS A 423 -6.60 2.63 -19.21
N LYS A 424 -5.48 2.39 -19.93
CA LYS A 424 -4.72 3.42 -20.66
C LYS A 424 -5.56 4.17 -21.71
N LYS A 425 -6.58 3.55 -22.32
CA LYS A 425 -7.50 4.15 -23.28
C LYS A 425 -8.94 3.66 -23.02
N PRO A 426 -9.62 4.13 -21.97
CA PRO A 426 -10.99 3.71 -21.68
C PRO A 426 -11.96 4.47 -22.58
N MET A 427 -12.31 3.91 -23.75
CA MET A 427 -13.33 4.50 -24.61
C MET A 427 -14.78 4.13 -24.18
N HIS A 428 -14.96 2.97 -23.54
CA HIS A 428 -16.25 2.44 -23.16
C HIS A 428 -16.28 1.94 -21.73
N ARG A 429 -17.41 2.17 -21.02
CA ARG A 429 -17.62 1.69 -19.63
C ARG A 429 -17.45 0.17 -19.50
N MET A 430 -17.83 -0.61 -20.53
CA MET A 430 -17.64 -2.06 -20.57
C MET A 430 -16.15 -2.47 -20.51
N ARG A 431 -15.26 -1.68 -21.11
CA ARG A 431 -13.81 -1.98 -21.01
C ARG A 431 -13.28 -1.83 -19.59
N ILE A 432 -13.79 -0.85 -18.82
CA ILE A 432 -13.46 -0.70 -17.40
C ILE A 432 -13.99 -1.90 -16.60
N MET A 433 -15.20 -2.37 -16.88
CA MET A 433 -15.76 -3.55 -16.22
C MET A 433 -14.95 -4.83 -16.54
N LEU A 434 -14.61 -5.05 -17.82
CA LEU A 434 -13.76 -6.17 -18.22
C LEU A 434 -12.36 -6.10 -17.61
N SER A 435 -11.81 -4.89 -17.46
CA SER A 435 -10.52 -4.72 -16.77
C SER A 435 -10.57 -5.22 -15.32
N GLY A 436 -11.71 -5.12 -14.65
CA GLY A 436 -11.89 -5.63 -13.30
C GLY A 436 -11.71 -7.14 -13.18
N LEU A 437 -12.17 -7.91 -14.18
CA LEU A 437 -11.94 -9.35 -14.24
C LEU A 437 -10.47 -9.70 -14.39
N VAL A 438 -9.75 -8.97 -15.26
CA VAL A 438 -8.31 -9.19 -15.47
C VAL A 438 -7.51 -8.77 -14.23
N ILE A 439 -7.87 -7.64 -13.60
CA ILE A 439 -7.25 -7.18 -12.35
C ILE A 439 -7.46 -8.22 -11.25
N GLY A 440 -8.68 -8.75 -11.13
CA GLY A 440 -9.00 -9.80 -10.17
C GLY A 440 -8.23 -11.09 -10.44
N ALA A 441 -8.16 -11.53 -11.70
CA ALA A 441 -7.40 -12.71 -12.09
C ALA A 441 -5.90 -12.55 -11.80
N THR A 442 -5.30 -11.39 -12.12
CA THR A 442 -3.89 -11.12 -11.82
C THR A 442 -3.62 -11.06 -10.33
N GLY A 443 -4.50 -10.43 -9.55
CA GLY A 443 -4.39 -10.38 -8.09
C GLY A 443 -4.53 -11.75 -7.44
N GLY A 444 -5.54 -12.53 -7.84
CA GLY A 444 -5.75 -13.89 -7.36
C GLY A 444 -4.60 -14.83 -7.71
N LEU A 445 -4.13 -14.80 -8.97
CA LEU A 445 -3.01 -15.64 -9.43
C LEU A 445 -1.70 -15.28 -8.70
N THR A 446 -1.42 -13.97 -8.52
CA THR A 446 -0.27 -13.51 -7.75
C THR A 446 -0.35 -13.98 -6.29
N SER A 447 -1.54 -13.95 -5.68
CA SER A 447 -1.76 -14.46 -4.32
C SER A 447 -1.47 -15.96 -4.22
N VAL A 448 -1.88 -16.75 -5.24
CA VAL A 448 -1.54 -18.19 -5.31
C VAL A 448 -0.03 -18.39 -5.37
N PHE A 449 0.67 -17.68 -6.26
CA PHE A 449 2.13 -17.84 -6.40
C PHE A 449 2.87 -17.50 -5.12
N ILE A 450 2.49 -16.43 -4.44
CA ILE A 450 3.09 -16.02 -3.18
C ILE A 450 2.79 -17.07 -2.08
N GLY A 451 1.54 -17.56 -2.00
CA GLY A 451 1.16 -18.60 -1.05
C GLY A 451 1.97 -19.88 -1.23
N LEU A 452 2.26 -20.27 -2.47
CA LEU A 452 3.12 -21.42 -2.77
C LEU A 452 4.59 -21.17 -2.38
N VAL A 453 5.11 -19.95 -2.57
CA VAL A 453 6.47 -19.57 -2.15
C VAL A 453 6.63 -19.66 -0.63
N PHE A 454 5.63 -19.24 0.13
CA PHE A 454 5.64 -19.33 1.59
C PHE A 454 5.24 -20.71 2.14
N SER A 455 5.10 -21.71 1.28
CA SER A 455 4.80 -23.12 1.65
C SER A 455 3.52 -23.28 2.48
N SER A 456 2.50 -22.48 2.20
CA SER A 456 1.19 -22.57 2.85
C SER A 456 0.39 -23.77 2.33
N GLU A 457 -0.54 -24.28 3.13
CA GLU A 457 -1.45 -25.35 2.72
C GLU A 457 -2.24 -24.94 1.47
N ILE A 458 -2.26 -25.80 0.43
CA ILE A 458 -2.87 -25.50 -0.88
C ILE A 458 -4.34 -25.04 -0.78
N LYS A 459 -5.11 -25.63 0.12
CA LYS A 459 -6.50 -25.24 0.35
C LYS A 459 -6.62 -23.80 0.85
N THR A 460 -5.79 -23.43 1.81
CA THR A 460 -5.71 -22.09 2.37
C THR A 460 -5.26 -21.07 1.31
N VAL A 461 -4.27 -21.44 0.49
CA VAL A 461 -3.78 -20.62 -0.64
C VAL A 461 -4.91 -20.32 -1.63
N LEU A 462 -5.65 -21.35 -2.07
CA LEU A 462 -6.74 -21.18 -3.03
C LEU A 462 -7.91 -20.34 -2.46
N LEU A 463 -8.25 -20.55 -1.19
CA LEU A 463 -9.29 -19.76 -0.53
C LEU A 463 -8.87 -18.30 -0.33
N SER A 464 -7.62 -18.05 0.02
CA SER A 464 -7.11 -16.68 0.20
C SER A 464 -7.04 -15.91 -1.13
N ALA A 465 -6.74 -16.58 -2.24
CA ALA A 465 -6.69 -15.99 -3.58
C ALA A 465 -8.05 -15.52 -4.11
N LEU A 466 -9.15 -16.06 -3.60
CA LEU A 466 -10.51 -15.66 -3.98
C LEU A 466 -10.79 -14.19 -3.64
N TRP A 467 -10.25 -13.68 -2.53
CA TRP A 467 -10.51 -12.32 -2.08
C TRP A 467 -9.90 -11.24 -2.98
N PRO A 468 -8.60 -11.33 -3.39
CA PRO A 468 -8.03 -10.43 -4.40
C PRO A 468 -8.75 -10.54 -5.77
N ALA A 469 -9.20 -11.74 -6.14
CA ALA A 469 -9.97 -11.92 -7.36
C ALA A 469 -11.31 -11.16 -7.32
N LEU A 470 -12.03 -11.22 -6.22
CA LEU A 470 -13.26 -10.46 -6.00
C LEU A 470 -13.00 -8.95 -5.91
N ALA A 471 -11.90 -8.54 -5.27
CA ALA A 471 -11.51 -7.14 -5.13
C ALA A 471 -11.38 -6.43 -6.48
N GLY A 472 -10.83 -7.09 -7.49
CA GLY A 472 -10.74 -6.57 -8.86
C GLY A 472 -12.11 -6.29 -9.48
N ALA A 473 -13.03 -7.24 -9.39
CA ALA A 473 -14.39 -7.08 -9.91
C ALA A 473 -15.16 -5.95 -9.18
N ILE A 474 -15.10 -5.93 -7.84
CA ILE A 474 -15.72 -4.90 -7.01
C ILE A 474 -15.14 -3.51 -7.35
N SER A 475 -13.81 -3.42 -7.53
CA SER A 475 -13.13 -2.16 -7.89
C SER A 475 -13.63 -1.59 -9.21
N ALA A 476 -13.87 -2.44 -10.23
CA ALA A 476 -14.39 -1.99 -11.51
C ALA A 476 -15.85 -1.49 -11.42
N VAL A 477 -16.70 -2.20 -10.69
CA VAL A 477 -18.10 -1.79 -10.47
C VAL A 477 -18.17 -0.46 -9.73
N LEU A 478 -17.40 -0.30 -8.65
CA LEU A 478 -17.35 0.92 -7.86
C LEU A 478 -16.74 2.08 -8.68
N CYS A 479 -15.72 1.81 -9.51
CA CYS A 479 -15.14 2.80 -10.39
C CYS A 479 -16.20 3.35 -11.36
N VAL A 480 -16.89 2.47 -12.11
CA VAL A 480 -17.92 2.88 -13.08
C VAL A 480 -19.08 3.59 -12.40
N GLY A 481 -19.51 3.12 -11.22
CA GLY A 481 -20.61 3.72 -10.46
C GLY A 481 -20.28 5.09 -9.88
N THR A 482 -19.04 5.32 -9.42
CA THR A 482 -18.63 6.60 -8.83
C THR A 482 -18.07 7.61 -9.84
N LEU A 483 -17.67 7.16 -11.04
CA LEU A 483 -17.04 7.99 -12.08
C LEU A 483 -17.81 9.29 -12.36
N PRO A 484 -19.16 9.29 -12.57
CA PRO A 484 -19.91 10.52 -12.84
C PRO A 484 -19.83 11.55 -11.70
N VAL A 485 -19.71 11.09 -10.45
CA VAL A 485 -19.56 11.99 -9.29
C VAL A 485 -18.21 12.71 -9.34
N TRP A 486 -17.14 11.99 -9.63
CA TRP A 486 -15.80 12.56 -9.77
C TRP A 486 -15.70 13.53 -10.93
N GLU A 487 -16.28 13.18 -12.09
CA GLU A 487 -16.40 14.06 -13.27
C GLU A 487 -17.11 15.38 -12.93
N ALA A 488 -18.25 15.30 -12.23
CA ALA A 488 -19.06 16.47 -11.91
C ALA A 488 -18.43 17.37 -10.83
N VAL A 489 -17.87 16.77 -9.76
CA VAL A 489 -17.31 17.54 -8.63
C VAL A 489 -16.01 18.23 -9.01
N PHE A 490 -15.13 17.53 -9.75
CA PHE A 490 -13.80 18.04 -10.10
C PHE A 490 -13.70 18.65 -11.48
N ASP A 491 -14.81 18.65 -12.25
CA ASP A 491 -14.85 19.21 -13.60
C ASP A 491 -13.80 18.54 -14.52
N VAL A 492 -13.74 17.19 -14.45
CA VAL A 492 -12.81 16.39 -15.25
C VAL A 492 -13.51 15.87 -16.49
N LEU A 493 -12.94 16.19 -17.64
CA LEU A 493 -13.45 15.78 -18.93
C LEU A 493 -12.87 14.43 -19.33
N THR A 494 -13.68 13.38 -19.22
CA THR A 494 -13.28 12.03 -19.62
C THR A 494 -13.71 11.73 -21.07
N PRO A 495 -13.07 10.75 -21.75
CA PRO A 495 -13.53 10.30 -23.06
C PRO A 495 -15.00 9.83 -23.07
N THR A 496 -15.45 9.23 -21.96
CA THR A 496 -16.85 8.80 -21.81
C THR A 496 -17.80 10.00 -21.78
N LYS A 497 -17.42 11.08 -21.08
CA LYS A 497 -18.21 12.31 -21.04
C LYS A 497 -18.23 13.01 -22.40
N LEU A 498 -17.10 13.01 -23.11
CA LEU A 498 -17.03 13.53 -24.49
C LEU A 498 -17.98 12.79 -25.44
N LEU A 499 -18.01 11.44 -25.37
CA LEU A 499 -18.96 10.63 -26.15
C LEU A 499 -20.42 10.94 -25.79
N GLU A 500 -20.72 11.18 -24.52
CA GLU A 500 -22.05 11.52 -24.07
C GLU A 500 -22.52 12.88 -24.66
N ILE A 501 -21.66 13.90 -24.58
CA ILE A 501 -22.03 15.25 -25.09
C ILE A 501 -22.05 15.34 -26.63
N THR A 502 -21.36 14.46 -27.36
CA THR A 502 -21.42 14.39 -28.82
C THR A 502 -22.64 13.62 -29.35
N ASN A 503 -23.49 13.10 -28.49
CA ASN A 503 -24.71 12.43 -28.90
C ASN A 503 -25.66 13.46 -29.53
N PRO A 504 -26.19 13.24 -30.77
CA PRO A 504 -27.11 14.17 -31.44
C PRO A 504 -28.39 14.48 -30.65
N ASN A 505 -28.77 13.61 -29.71
CA ASN A 505 -29.95 13.83 -28.86
C ASN A 505 -29.67 14.78 -27.67
N GLN A 506 -28.46 15.28 -27.53
CA GLN A 506 -28.18 16.31 -26.53
C GLN A 506 -29.02 17.56 -26.78
N PRO A 507 -29.58 18.16 -25.71
CA PRO A 507 -30.58 19.22 -25.88
C PRO A 507 -30.13 20.37 -26.77
N LEU A 508 -28.87 20.81 -26.67
CA LEU A 508 -28.35 21.92 -27.46
C LEU A 508 -28.05 21.53 -28.89
N LEU A 509 -27.51 20.32 -29.18
CA LEU A 509 -27.32 19.82 -30.55
C LEU A 509 -28.65 19.56 -31.25
N ARG A 510 -29.63 18.99 -30.54
CA ARG A 510 -30.99 18.80 -31.08
C ARG A 510 -31.63 20.14 -31.43
N ARG A 511 -31.44 21.15 -30.58
CA ARG A 511 -31.92 22.50 -30.86
C ARG A 511 -31.23 23.07 -32.10
N LEU A 512 -29.91 22.91 -32.23
CA LEU A 512 -29.14 23.33 -33.41
C LEU A 512 -29.64 22.65 -34.68
N ALA A 513 -29.90 21.34 -34.64
CA ALA A 513 -30.42 20.58 -35.79
C ALA A 513 -31.80 21.04 -36.26
N ILE A 514 -32.67 21.54 -35.35
CA ILE A 514 -34.04 21.97 -35.66
C ILE A 514 -34.08 23.45 -36.10
N GLU A 515 -33.38 24.34 -35.33
CA GLU A 515 -33.46 25.79 -35.53
C GLU A 515 -32.45 26.33 -36.56
N ALA A 516 -31.31 25.64 -36.75
CA ALA A 516 -30.24 26.01 -37.68
C ALA A 516 -29.67 24.78 -38.39
N PRO A 517 -30.43 24.10 -39.27
CA PRO A 517 -30.05 22.82 -39.86
C PRO A 517 -28.78 22.92 -40.73
N GLY A 518 -28.60 24.05 -41.43
CA GLY A 518 -27.39 24.30 -42.24
C GLY A 518 -26.14 24.39 -41.38
N THR A 519 -26.21 25.12 -40.27
CA THR A 519 -25.11 25.22 -39.29
C THR A 519 -24.81 23.83 -38.64
N HIS A 520 -25.87 23.06 -38.32
CA HIS A 520 -25.68 21.71 -37.78
C HIS A 520 -24.95 20.80 -38.79
N HIS A 521 -25.32 20.84 -40.06
CA HIS A 521 -24.65 20.06 -41.12
C HIS A 521 -23.19 20.49 -41.29
N HIS A 522 -22.93 21.80 -41.36
CA HIS A 522 -21.58 22.37 -41.38
C HIS A 522 -20.74 21.88 -40.20
N SER A 523 -21.30 21.94 -38.98
CA SER A 523 -20.60 21.47 -37.78
C SER A 523 -20.21 19.96 -37.83
N ILE A 524 -21.03 19.12 -38.49
CA ILE A 524 -20.70 17.70 -38.69
C ILE A 524 -19.53 17.56 -39.68
N VAL A 525 -19.53 18.31 -40.78
CA VAL A 525 -18.46 18.27 -41.78
C VAL A 525 -17.13 18.75 -41.16
N VAL A 526 -17.19 19.91 -40.48
CA VAL A 526 -16.04 20.45 -39.74
C VAL A 526 -15.54 19.45 -38.68
N ALA A 527 -16.44 18.76 -37.99
CA ALA A 527 -16.03 17.76 -36.98
C ALA A 527 -15.30 16.58 -37.59
N ASN A 528 -15.74 16.08 -38.74
CA ASN A 528 -15.05 14.98 -39.42
C ASN A 528 -13.66 15.42 -39.93
N LEU A 529 -13.57 16.64 -40.48
CA LEU A 529 -12.30 17.22 -40.95
C LEU A 529 -11.34 17.48 -39.78
N ALA A 530 -11.83 18.07 -38.69
CA ALA A 530 -11.06 18.37 -37.52
C ALA A 530 -10.59 17.11 -36.79
N GLU A 531 -11.38 16.03 -36.78
CA GLU A 531 -11.01 14.73 -36.22
C GLU A 531 -9.81 14.13 -36.95
N SER A 532 -9.78 14.11 -38.29
CA SER A 532 -8.66 13.63 -39.07
C SER A 532 -7.39 14.47 -38.82
N GLY A 533 -7.56 15.79 -38.77
CA GLY A 533 -6.47 16.70 -38.46
C GLY A 533 -5.89 16.50 -37.07
N ALA A 534 -6.75 16.34 -36.05
CA ALA A 534 -6.31 16.05 -34.68
C ALA A 534 -5.53 14.74 -34.58
N GLN A 535 -5.97 13.71 -35.32
CA GLN A 535 -5.26 12.43 -35.40
C GLN A 535 -3.88 12.58 -36.00
N ALA A 536 -3.73 13.36 -37.09
CA ALA A 536 -2.46 13.58 -37.78
C ALA A 536 -1.40 14.27 -36.92
N ILE A 537 -1.80 15.13 -35.97
CA ILE A 537 -0.89 15.85 -35.08
C ILE A 537 -0.86 15.30 -33.65
N GLY A 538 -1.64 14.24 -33.34
CA GLY A 538 -1.69 13.64 -32.00
C GLY A 538 -2.38 14.51 -30.95
N ALA A 539 -3.29 15.41 -31.36
CA ALA A 539 -4.19 16.16 -30.47
C ALA A 539 -5.33 15.27 -29.95
N ASP A 540 -6.14 15.78 -29.01
CA ASP A 540 -7.27 15.02 -28.47
C ASP A 540 -8.41 14.96 -29.49
N ILE A 541 -8.54 13.80 -30.14
CA ILE A 541 -9.51 13.53 -31.20
C ILE A 541 -10.95 13.74 -30.71
N MET A 542 -11.28 13.23 -29.52
CA MET A 542 -12.62 13.28 -28.99
C MET A 542 -13.02 14.70 -28.56
N LEU A 543 -12.06 15.44 -27.96
CA LEU A 543 -12.27 16.84 -27.59
C LEU A 543 -12.43 17.71 -28.83
N THR A 544 -11.62 17.48 -29.87
CA THR A 544 -11.70 18.20 -31.15
C THR A 544 -13.04 17.95 -31.81
N ARG A 545 -13.47 16.71 -31.92
CA ARG A 545 -14.77 16.36 -32.47
C ARG A 545 -15.92 17.01 -31.70
N ALA A 546 -15.91 16.91 -30.36
CA ALA A 546 -16.92 17.54 -29.51
C ALA A 546 -16.91 19.06 -29.67
N GLY A 547 -15.74 19.70 -29.66
CA GLY A 547 -15.61 21.14 -29.88
C GLY A 547 -16.19 21.58 -31.22
N ALA A 548 -15.92 20.83 -32.28
CA ALA A 548 -16.43 21.11 -33.60
C ALA A 548 -17.98 20.99 -33.71
N TYR A 549 -18.60 20.03 -33.02
CA TYR A 549 -20.08 19.97 -32.99
C TYR A 549 -20.72 21.21 -32.35
N TYR A 550 -20.03 21.85 -31.41
CA TYR A 550 -20.57 22.96 -30.63
C TYR A 550 -20.02 24.34 -31.03
N HIS A 551 -18.97 24.43 -31.90
CA HIS A 551 -18.27 25.68 -32.14
C HIS A 551 -19.20 26.83 -32.58
N ASP A 552 -20.22 26.53 -33.34
CA ASP A 552 -21.14 27.43 -33.97
C ASP A 552 -22.52 27.52 -33.33
N VAL A 553 -22.73 26.97 -32.10
CA VAL A 553 -24.04 27.00 -31.43
C VAL A 553 -24.57 28.43 -31.18
N GLY A 554 -23.69 29.43 -31.19
CA GLY A 554 -24.08 30.83 -31.04
C GLY A 554 -24.87 31.38 -32.23
N LYS A 555 -24.80 30.76 -33.39
CA LYS A 555 -25.62 31.11 -34.55
C LYS A 555 -27.13 30.90 -34.31
N LEU A 556 -27.49 30.15 -33.25
CA LEU A 556 -28.89 30.03 -32.79
C LEU A 556 -29.50 31.35 -32.31
N ALA A 557 -28.73 32.40 -32.09
CA ALA A 557 -29.26 33.71 -31.72
C ALA A 557 -29.94 34.43 -32.90
N ALA A 558 -29.46 34.20 -34.14
CA ALA A 558 -30.01 34.74 -35.37
C ALA A 558 -29.67 33.80 -36.55
N PRO A 559 -30.31 32.61 -36.67
CA PRO A 559 -29.95 31.62 -37.68
C PRO A 559 -30.05 32.16 -39.11
N GLU A 560 -31.02 33.04 -39.38
CA GLU A 560 -31.29 33.69 -40.67
C GLU A 560 -30.17 34.64 -41.12
N ALA A 561 -29.29 35.06 -40.24
CA ALA A 561 -28.15 35.89 -40.61
C ALA A 561 -27.01 35.10 -41.29
N TYR A 562 -27.07 33.77 -41.27
CA TYR A 562 -25.99 32.92 -41.78
C TYR A 562 -26.43 32.22 -43.08
N THR A 563 -25.61 32.32 -44.09
CA THR A 563 -25.90 31.88 -45.47
C THR A 563 -26.27 30.40 -45.58
N GLU A 564 -25.71 29.57 -44.75
CA GLU A 564 -25.99 28.13 -44.72
C GLU A 564 -27.41 27.78 -44.23
N ASN A 565 -28.12 28.71 -43.54
CA ASN A 565 -29.49 28.51 -43.05
C ASN A 565 -30.50 29.33 -43.85
N GLN A 566 -30.06 30.10 -44.89
CA GLN A 566 -30.94 30.93 -45.69
C GLN A 566 -31.59 30.13 -46.82
N ASP A 567 -32.93 30.23 -46.94
CA ASP A 567 -33.63 29.86 -48.16
C ASP A 567 -33.34 30.87 -49.28
N GLU A 568 -33.41 30.47 -50.55
CA GLU A 568 -33.15 31.37 -51.70
C GLU A 568 -33.93 32.67 -51.66
N LYS A 569 -35.12 32.68 -50.99
CA LYS A 569 -35.97 33.85 -50.81
C LYS A 569 -35.49 34.82 -49.73
N LEU A 570 -34.62 34.47 -48.87
CA LEU A 570 -34.11 35.25 -47.73
C LEU A 570 -32.71 35.85 -47.96
N LYS A 571 -32.14 35.78 -49.15
CA LYS A 571 -30.81 36.36 -49.52
C LYS A 571 -30.66 37.86 -49.26
N SER A 572 -31.70 38.52 -48.75
CA SER A 572 -31.73 39.95 -48.49
C SER A 572 -31.39 40.39 -47.06
N PHE A 573 -31.15 39.44 -46.07
CA PHE A 573 -30.96 39.87 -44.66
C PHE A 573 -29.84 40.92 -44.51
N HIS A 574 -28.64 40.65 -45.03
CA HIS A 574 -27.51 41.57 -44.99
C HIS A 574 -27.58 42.71 -46.03
N SER A 575 -28.46 42.64 -47.01
CA SER A 575 -28.61 43.68 -48.01
C SER A 575 -29.29 44.94 -47.47
N MET A 576 -30.03 44.83 -46.36
CA MET A 576 -30.70 45.93 -45.65
C MET A 576 -29.91 46.55 -44.52
N LEU A 577 -28.71 46.02 -44.26
CA LEU A 577 -27.83 46.43 -43.14
C LEU A 577 -26.57 47.10 -43.67
N LEU A 578 -26.02 48.04 -42.89
CA LEU A 578 -24.66 48.53 -43.14
C LEU A 578 -23.63 47.42 -42.95
N PRO A 579 -22.48 47.45 -43.70
CA PRO A 579 -21.46 46.44 -43.53
C PRO A 579 -20.98 46.26 -42.09
N ALA A 580 -20.85 47.35 -41.31
CA ALA A 580 -20.47 47.31 -39.91
C ALA A 580 -21.53 46.62 -39.00
N GLU A 581 -22.82 46.81 -39.30
CA GLU A 581 -23.92 46.14 -38.60
C GLU A 581 -23.95 44.64 -38.88
N SER A 582 -23.75 44.26 -40.15
CA SER A 582 -23.61 42.88 -40.59
C SER A 582 -22.42 42.18 -39.91
N ALA A 583 -21.27 42.84 -39.90
CA ALA A 583 -20.06 42.33 -39.23
C ALA A 583 -20.27 42.20 -37.71
N ALA A 584 -21.01 43.15 -37.09
CA ALA A 584 -21.29 43.06 -35.64
C ALA A 584 -22.14 41.82 -35.31
N ILE A 585 -23.16 41.47 -36.12
CA ILE A 585 -23.97 40.26 -35.93
C ILE A 585 -23.11 39.01 -36.08
N ILE A 586 -22.30 38.91 -37.13
CA ILE A 586 -21.44 37.74 -37.38
C ILE A 586 -20.43 37.57 -36.25
N ARG A 587 -19.77 38.63 -35.76
CA ARG A 587 -18.75 38.61 -34.71
C ARG A 587 -19.28 38.22 -33.33
N MET A 588 -20.59 38.27 -33.11
CA MET A 588 -21.19 37.96 -31.80
C MET A 588 -21.33 36.48 -31.53
N HIS A 589 -21.44 35.60 -32.56
CA HIS A 589 -21.77 34.19 -32.33
C HIS A 589 -20.78 33.44 -31.44
N PRO A 590 -19.45 33.66 -31.43
CA PRO A 590 -18.57 32.97 -30.47
C PRO A 590 -18.90 33.32 -29.00
N THR A 591 -19.25 34.60 -28.77
CA THR A 591 -19.59 35.06 -27.40
C THR A 591 -20.97 34.57 -26.99
N GLU A 592 -21.95 34.63 -27.84
CA GLU A 592 -23.33 34.10 -27.60
C GLU A 592 -23.31 32.61 -27.46
N GLY A 593 -22.50 31.90 -28.26
CA GLY A 593 -22.28 30.48 -28.18
C GLY A 593 -21.64 30.08 -26.83
N TYR A 594 -20.69 30.84 -26.37
CA TYR A 594 -20.06 30.63 -25.04
C TYR A 594 -21.09 30.78 -23.90
N GLU A 595 -21.93 31.82 -23.95
CA GLU A 595 -22.99 32.04 -22.95
C GLU A 595 -24.04 30.91 -22.98
N LEU A 596 -24.41 30.48 -24.17
CA LEU A 596 -25.38 29.39 -24.39
C LEU A 596 -24.78 28.04 -23.87
N ALA A 597 -23.54 27.76 -24.20
CA ALA A 597 -22.82 26.57 -23.72
C ALA A 597 -22.76 26.53 -22.18
N GLN A 598 -22.47 27.66 -21.53
CA GLN A 598 -22.51 27.77 -20.07
C GLN A 598 -23.90 27.52 -19.48
N LYS A 599 -24.96 28.05 -20.12
CA LYS A 599 -26.35 27.80 -19.71
C LYS A 599 -26.71 26.33 -19.77
N TYR A 600 -26.22 25.61 -20.78
CA TYR A 600 -26.39 24.16 -20.92
C TYR A 600 -25.36 23.34 -20.15
N LYS A 601 -24.51 23.98 -19.31
CA LYS A 601 -23.50 23.33 -18.45
C LYS A 601 -22.49 22.46 -19.23
N LEU A 602 -22.11 22.89 -20.43
CA LEU A 602 -21.07 22.23 -21.19
C LEU A 602 -19.71 22.38 -20.48
N PRO A 603 -18.78 21.41 -20.63
CA PRO A 603 -17.46 21.48 -20.09
C PRO A 603 -16.71 22.75 -20.53
N LYS A 604 -15.85 23.24 -19.64
CA LYS A 604 -15.12 24.49 -19.85
C LYS A 604 -14.25 24.46 -21.12
N GLU A 605 -13.65 23.31 -21.42
CA GLU A 605 -12.83 23.08 -22.60
C GLU A 605 -13.64 23.33 -23.89
N ILE A 606 -14.88 22.83 -23.94
CA ILE A 606 -15.78 23.05 -25.07
C ILE A 606 -16.19 24.53 -25.14
N CYS A 607 -16.56 25.15 -24.01
CA CYS A 607 -16.87 26.59 -23.97
C CYS A 607 -15.71 27.45 -24.48
N ASN A 608 -14.46 27.09 -24.13
CA ASN A 608 -13.27 27.80 -24.58
C ASN A 608 -13.10 27.65 -26.11
N ILE A 609 -13.25 26.44 -26.65
CA ILE A 609 -13.19 26.20 -28.11
C ILE A 609 -14.23 27.05 -28.85
N ILE A 610 -15.46 27.11 -28.38
CA ILE A 610 -16.53 27.97 -28.95
C ILE A 610 -16.10 29.44 -28.98
N LEU A 611 -15.40 29.92 -27.97
CA LEU A 611 -14.95 31.31 -27.88
C LEU A 611 -13.72 31.60 -28.74
N GLU A 612 -12.86 30.60 -28.93
CA GLU A 612 -11.51 30.73 -29.49
C GLU A 612 -11.46 30.40 -31.01
N HIS A 613 -12.47 29.71 -31.58
CA HIS A 613 -12.37 29.12 -32.93
C HIS A 613 -12.18 30.15 -34.07
N HIS A 614 -12.55 31.40 -33.87
CA HIS A 614 -12.25 32.49 -34.83
C HIS A 614 -11.09 33.40 -34.36
N GLY A 615 -10.63 33.28 -33.10
CA GLY A 615 -9.55 34.11 -32.58
C GLY A 615 -9.85 35.60 -32.72
N THR A 616 -8.90 36.33 -33.30
CA THR A 616 -9.01 37.75 -33.60
C THR A 616 -8.98 38.01 -35.10
N THR A 617 -9.48 37.07 -35.90
CA THR A 617 -9.49 37.18 -37.37
C THR A 617 -10.45 38.26 -37.87
N LEU A 618 -10.28 38.71 -39.11
CA LEU A 618 -11.05 39.74 -39.74
C LEU A 618 -12.28 39.13 -40.48
N VAL A 619 -13.46 39.74 -40.34
CA VAL A 619 -14.63 39.45 -41.18
C VAL A 619 -14.43 40.12 -42.55
N GLY A 620 -13.58 39.51 -43.39
CA GLY A 620 -13.02 40.16 -44.57
C GLY A 620 -14.05 40.66 -45.58
N TYR A 621 -15.13 39.88 -45.81
CA TYR A 621 -16.16 40.26 -46.78
C TYR A 621 -16.83 41.60 -46.44
N PHE A 622 -17.28 41.78 -45.23
CA PHE A 622 -17.93 43.03 -44.81
C PHE A 622 -16.96 44.18 -44.63
N TYR A 623 -15.70 43.88 -44.29
CA TYR A 623 -14.63 44.87 -44.23
C TYR A 623 -14.33 45.43 -45.64
N ALA A 624 -14.16 44.56 -46.64
CA ALA A 624 -13.97 45.00 -48.03
C ALA A 624 -15.14 45.81 -48.53
N LYS A 625 -16.39 45.38 -48.29
CA LYS A 625 -17.58 46.12 -48.65
C LYS A 625 -17.71 47.48 -47.93
N ALA A 626 -17.20 47.59 -46.69
CA ALA A 626 -17.17 48.87 -45.98
C ALA A 626 -16.15 49.83 -46.60
N LEU A 627 -14.99 49.35 -47.03
CA LEU A 627 -13.98 50.16 -47.73
C LEU A 627 -14.46 50.68 -49.09
N GLU A 628 -15.38 49.97 -49.75
CA GLU A 628 -16.03 50.44 -50.99
C GLU A 628 -17.04 51.57 -50.72
N MET A 629 -17.59 51.64 -49.51
CA MET A 629 -18.67 52.56 -49.18
C MET A 629 -18.25 53.79 -48.36
N PHE A 630 -17.10 53.70 -47.65
CA PHE A 630 -16.65 54.72 -46.68
C PHE A 630 -15.16 54.90 -46.75
N ASP A 631 -14.69 56.15 -46.69
CA ASP A 631 -13.28 56.53 -46.75
C ASP A 631 -12.52 56.22 -45.45
N ASP A 632 -13.22 56.25 -44.29
CA ASP A 632 -12.63 55.96 -42.98
C ASP A 632 -13.31 54.75 -42.32
N VAL A 633 -12.66 53.61 -42.42
CA VAL A 633 -13.17 52.36 -41.88
C VAL A 633 -12.21 51.81 -40.82
N ASN A 634 -12.68 51.77 -39.57
CA ASN A 634 -11.87 51.21 -38.50
C ASN A 634 -11.86 49.66 -38.59
N ARG A 635 -10.69 49.10 -38.89
CA ARG A 635 -10.45 47.64 -38.99
C ARG A 635 -10.91 46.88 -37.74
N ALA A 636 -10.75 47.47 -36.54
CA ALA A 636 -11.09 46.80 -35.26
C ALA A 636 -12.60 46.49 -35.15
N ASP A 637 -13.46 47.25 -35.83
CA ASP A 637 -14.90 47.03 -35.82
C ASP A 637 -15.32 45.81 -36.62
N PHE A 638 -14.45 45.24 -37.43
CA PHE A 638 -14.63 44.05 -38.25
C PHE A 638 -13.83 42.84 -37.79
N MET A 639 -13.04 42.95 -36.71
CA MET A 639 -12.28 41.82 -36.13
C MET A 639 -13.07 41.12 -35.07
N TYR A 640 -12.95 39.78 -34.97
CA TYR A 640 -13.51 39.02 -33.88
C TYR A 640 -12.87 39.44 -32.53
N PRO A 641 -13.62 39.38 -31.42
CA PRO A 641 -13.14 39.89 -30.13
C PRO A 641 -12.07 39.00 -29.46
N GLY A 642 -11.86 37.79 -30.00
CA GLY A 642 -10.93 36.81 -29.43
C GLY A 642 -11.51 36.08 -28.22
N PRO A 643 -10.68 35.34 -27.46
CA PRO A 643 -9.21 35.24 -27.54
C PRO A 643 -8.71 34.37 -28.70
N LYS A 644 -7.38 34.44 -28.98
CA LYS A 644 -6.72 33.54 -29.90
C LYS A 644 -6.77 32.08 -29.37
N PRO A 645 -6.71 31.06 -30.26
CA PRO A 645 -6.63 29.65 -29.86
C PRO A 645 -5.51 29.39 -28.85
N ARG A 646 -5.84 28.67 -27.75
CA ARG A 646 -4.90 28.33 -26.69
C ARG A 646 -4.62 26.83 -26.59
N SER A 647 -5.40 26.02 -27.30
CA SER A 647 -5.21 24.59 -27.41
C SER A 647 -5.02 24.17 -28.86
N LYS A 648 -4.37 23.01 -29.08
CA LYS A 648 -4.23 22.43 -30.42
C LYS A 648 -5.58 22.13 -31.04
N GLU A 649 -6.53 21.68 -30.22
CA GLU A 649 -7.90 21.36 -30.63
C GLU A 649 -8.62 22.59 -31.18
N ALA A 650 -8.53 23.74 -30.49
CA ALA A 650 -9.10 24.99 -30.95
C ALA A 650 -8.45 25.49 -32.27
N ALA A 651 -7.11 25.35 -32.38
CA ALA A 651 -6.39 25.70 -33.60
C ALA A 651 -6.78 24.80 -34.79
N VAL A 652 -6.94 23.49 -34.56
CA VAL A 652 -7.42 22.52 -35.57
C VAL A 652 -8.83 22.90 -36.04
N ILE A 653 -9.74 23.23 -35.13
CA ILE A 653 -11.12 23.63 -35.47
C ILE A 653 -11.11 24.94 -36.25
N MET A 654 -10.31 25.95 -35.84
CA MET A 654 -10.16 27.21 -36.58
C MET A 654 -9.79 26.99 -38.06
N LEU A 655 -8.77 26.10 -38.27
CA LEU A 655 -8.33 25.79 -39.62
C LEU A 655 -9.33 24.93 -40.40
N ALA A 656 -9.98 23.96 -39.74
CA ALA A 656 -10.97 23.08 -40.36
C ALA A 656 -12.22 23.85 -40.79
N ASP A 657 -12.73 24.75 -39.95
CA ASP A 657 -13.85 25.63 -40.23
C ASP A 657 -13.52 26.55 -41.42
N SER A 658 -12.37 27.26 -41.38
CA SER A 658 -11.90 28.12 -42.45
C SER A 658 -11.70 27.35 -43.78
N ALA A 659 -11.17 26.14 -43.72
CA ALA A 659 -10.91 25.30 -44.88
C ALA A 659 -12.22 24.79 -45.50
N GLU A 660 -13.17 24.31 -44.69
CA GLU A 660 -14.47 23.83 -45.17
C GLU A 660 -15.22 24.95 -45.89
N ALA A 661 -15.36 26.12 -45.22
CA ALA A 661 -16.07 27.26 -45.79
C ALA A 661 -15.44 27.77 -47.10
N ALA A 662 -14.12 27.84 -47.15
CA ALA A 662 -13.43 28.33 -48.34
C ALA A 662 -13.49 27.32 -49.50
N VAL A 663 -13.28 26.03 -49.27
CA VAL A 663 -13.32 24.99 -50.31
C VAL A 663 -14.72 24.80 -50.84
N ARG A 664 -15.77 24.94 -50.00
CA ARG A 664 -17.17 24.91 -50.42
C ARG A 664 -17.48 26.00 -51.45
N SER A 665 -16.90 27.18 -51.33
CA SER A 665 -17.09 28.35 -52.23
C SER A 665 -16.20 28.35 -53.47
N LEU A 666 -15.23 27.41 -53.59
CA LEU A 666 -14.39 27.33 -54.76
C LEU A 666 -15.16 26.89 -55.98
N PRO A 667 -14.99 27.60 -57.15
CA PRO A 667 -15.57 27.17 -58.40
C PRO A 667 -14.92 25.92 -58.96
N ASP A 668 -13.58 25.81 -58.83
CA ASP A 668 -12.80 24.62 -59.17
C ASP A 668 -12.31 23.91 -57.87
N LYS A 669 -12.73 22.66 -57.72
CA LYS A 669 -12.40 21.81 -56.58
C LYS A 669 -11.32 20.78 -56.89
N SER A 670 -10.48 21.07 -57.90
CA SER A 670 -9.31 20.23 -58.18
C SER A 670 -8.40 20.14 -56.95
N PRO A 671 -7.67 19.02 -56.73
CA PRO A 671 -6.76 18.85 -55.62
C PRO A 671 -5.71 19.96 -55.50
N GLU A 672 -5.29 20.51 -56.61
CA GLU A 672 -4.32 21.61 -56.69
C GLU A 672 -4.91 22.90 -56.15
N CYS A 673 -6.12 23.30 -56.60
CA CYS A 673 -6.83 24.49 -56.14
C CYS A 673 -7.20 24.40 -54.65
N VAL A 674 -7.65 23.24 -54.19
CA VAL A 674 -7.89 22.96 -52.77
C VAL A 674 -6.62 23.13 -51.95
N ARG A 675 -5.50 22.55 -52.38
CA ARG A 675 -4.21 22.64 -51.69
C ARG A 675 -3.71 24.10 -51.59
N GLU A 676 -3.78 24.84 -52.69
CA GLU A 676 -3.38 26.25 -52.72
C GLU A 676 -4.22 27.07 -51.75
N LYS A 677 -5.55 26.87 -51.74
CA LYS A 677 -6.46 27.60 -50.89
C LYS A 677 -6.24 27.31 -49.39
N ILE A 678 -5.98 26.04 -49.02
CA ILE A 678 -5.69 25.65 -47.64
C ILE A 678 -4.35 26.24 -47.19
N ASN A 679 -3.31 26.20 -48.07
CA ASN A 679 -2.02 26.80 -47.73
C ASN A 679 -2.12 28.35 -47.61
N GLN A 680 -2.93 29.01 -48.45
CA GLN A 680 -3.21 30.44 -48.31
C GLN A 680 -3.82 30.73 -46.90
N ILE A 681 -4.88 30.02 -46.53
CA ILE A 681 -5.56 30.19 -45.24
C ILE A 681 -4.55 29.97 -44.07
N LEU A 682 -3.75 28.92 -44.14
CA LEU A 682 -2.74 28.64 -43.14
C LEU A 682 -1.74 29.78 -42.99
N ASN A 683 -1.21 30.29 -44.12
CA ASN A 683 -0.23 31.37 -44.09
C ASN A 683 -0.84 32.67 -43.57
N ASP A 684 -2.09 32.98 -43.92
CA ASP A 684 -2.82 34.15 -43.44
C ASP A 684 -3.01 34.07 -41.90
N ARG A 685 -3.38 32.91 -41.36
CA ARG A 685 -3.54 32.71 -39.92
C ARG A 685 -2.20 32.80 -39.16
N ILE A 686 -1.10 32.30 -39.76
CA ILE A 686 0.25 32.42 -39.19
C ILE A 686 0.69 33.88 -39.19
N SER A 687 0.49 34.58 -40.30
CA SER A 687 0.89 36.00 -40.44
C SER A 687 0.10 36.90 -39.49
N ASP A 688 -1.18 36.62 -39.26
CA ASP A 688 -2.00 37.30 -38.28
C ASP A 688 -1.66 36.93 -36.84
N GLY A 689 -0.71 36.01 -36.62
CA GLY A 689 -0.28 35.55 -35.29
C GLY A 689 -1.37 34.82 -34.51
N GLN A 690 -2.32 34.17 -35.18
CA GLN A 690 -3.45 33.51 -34.50
C GLN A 690 -3.04 32.32 -33.63
N PHE A 691 -1.85 31.73 -33.88
CA PHE A 691 -1.32 30.58 -33.13
C PHE A 691 -0.30 30.94 -32.05
N ASP A 692 -0.06 32.24 -31.79
CA ASP A 692 0.96 32.71 -30.83
C ASP A 692 0.70 32.25 -29.36
N GLU A 693 -0.55 31.98 -29.01
CA GLU A 693 -0.95 31.50 -27.69
C GLU A 693 -1.11 29.96 -27.63
N CYS A 694 -0.83 29.24 -28.72
CA CYS A 694 -1.02 27.80 -28.87
C CYS A 694 0.31 27.05 -28.94
N ASP A 695 0.42 25.93 -28.21
CA ASP A 695 1.60 25.04 -28.26
C ASP A 695 1.50 24.11 -29.49
N ILE A 696 1.48 24.71 -30.70
CA ILE A 696 1.44 24.00 -31.98
C ILE A 696 2.69 24.36 -32.80
N SER A 697 3.36 23.34 -33.34
CA SER A 697 4.56 23.53 -34.14
C SER A 697 4.26 23.76 -35.63
N MET A 698 5.21 24.40 -36.36
CA MET A 698 5.09 24.57 -37.79
C MET A 698 4.99 23.23 -38.54
N LEU A 699 5.62 22.15 -38.02
CA LEU A 699 5.50 20.82 -38.60
C LEU A 699 4.06 20.27 -38.45
N GLU A 700 3.43 20.48 -37.31
CA GLU A 700 2.05 20.06 -37.05
C GLU A 700 1.06 20.85 -37.94
N LEU A 701 1.28 22.16 -38.12
CA LEU A 701 0.47 22.98 -39.04
C LEU A 701 0.56 22.51 -40.48
N ARG A 702 1.75 22.14 -40.98
CA ARG A 702 1.93 21.54 -42.28
C ARG A 702 1.24 20.20 -42.45
N LYS A 703 1.27 19.35 -41.39
CA LYS A 703 0.54 18.08 -41.40
C LYS A 703 -0.97 18.30 -41.50
N LEU A 704 -1.51 19.28 -40.76
CA LEU A 704 -2.92 19.66 -40.82
C LEU A 704 -3.32 20.08 -42.23
N ALA A 705 -2.52 20.96 -42.90
CA ALA A 705 -2.83 21.40 -44.25
C ALA A 705 -2.81 20.24 -45.26
N ALA A 706 -1.89 19.31 -45.12
CA ALA A 706 -1.83 18.12 -45.97
C ALA A 706 -3.04 17.20 -45.76
N GLU A 707 -3.42 16.94 -44.49
CA GLU A 707 -4.56 16.11 -44.14
C GLU A 707 -5.89 16.72 -44.63
N PHE A 708 -6.05 18.01 -44.41
CA PHE A 708 -7.26 18.72 -44.88
C PHE A 708 -7.36 18.74 -46.41
N THR A 709 -6.22 18.88 -47.12
CA THR A 709 -6.22 18.79 -48.57
C THR A 709 -6.68 17.40 -49.03
N GLN A 710 -6.14 16.33 -48.43
CA GLN A 710 -6.54 14.97 -48.77
C GLN A 710 -8.03 14.70 -48.48
N ALA A 711 -8.51 15.10 -47.30
CA ALA A 711 -9.88 14.87 -46.91
C ALA A 711 -10.87 15.62 -47.78
N LEU A 712 -10.64 16.93 -48.06
CA LEU A 712 -11.55 17.77 -48.83
C LEU A 712 -11.48 17.46 -50.33
N SER A 713 -10.33 17.03 -50.89
CA SER A 713 -10.24 16.58 -52.31
C SER A 713 -10.96 15.24 -52.52
N GLY A 714 -10.95 14.34 -51.52
CA GLY A 714 -11.62 13.03 -51.63
C GLY A 714 -13.13 13.08 -51.58
N VAL A 715 -13.70 14.08 -50.93
CA VAL A 715 -15.19 14.25 -50.79
C VAL A 715 -15.82 14.71 -52.10
N HIS A 716 -15.07 15.32 -53.00
CA HIS A 716 -15.54 15.91 -54.28
C HIS A 716 -15.20 15.11 -55.53
N HIS A 717 -14.89 13.82 -55.42
CA HIS A 717 -14.89 12.95 -56.59
C HIS A 717 -16.30 13.01 -57.18
N SER A 718 -16.42 13.58 -58.38
CA SER A 718 -17.65 13.67 -59.15
C SER A 718 -18.33 12.31 -59.16
N ARG A 719 -19.53 12.23 -58.58
CA ARG A 719 -20.40 11.11 -58.92
C ARG A 719 -20.50 11.03 -60.44
N ILE A 720 -20.18 9.89 -60.96
CA ILE A 720 -20.47 9.59 -62.37
C ILE A 720 -21.94 9.95 -62.53
N GLU A 721 -22.20 11.00 -63.34
CA GLU A 721 -23.61 11.30 -63.71
C GLU A 721 -24.08 10.06 -64.46
N TYR A 722 -25.01 9.35 -63.81
CA TYR A 722 -25.73 8.28 -64.50
C TYR A 722 -26.51 8.96 -65.61
N PRO A 723 -26.29 8.55 -66.89
CA PRO A 723 -27.06 9.09 -67.99
C PRO A 723 -28.54 8.98 -67.65
N ASP A 724 -29.30 10.04 -67.92
CA ASP A 724 -30.73 10.03 -67.69
C ASP A 724 -31.34 8.90 -68.53
N LEU A 725 -31.77 7.84 -67.83
CA LEU A 725 -32.27 6.60 -68.48
C LEU A 725 -33.48 6.92 -69.40
N LYS A 726 -34.26 7.96 -69.13
CA LYS A 726 -35.35 8.43 -69.94
C LYS A 726 -34.82 9.01 -71.24
N LYS A 727 -33.79 9.88 -71.16
CA LYS A 727 -33.22 10.51 -72.37
C LYS A 727 -32.49 9.47 -73.23
N ALA A 728 -31.74 8.54 -72.61
CA ALA A 728 -31.12 7.46 -73.36
C ALA A 728 -32.13 6.49 -74.02
N LEU A 729 -33.29 6.31 -73.41
CA LEU A 729 -34.38 5.50 -73.98
C LEU A 729 -35.11 6.27 -75.08
N GLU A 730 -35.27 7.58 -74.98
CA GLU A 730 -35.84 8.48 -76.01
C GLU A 730 -34.88 8.54 -77.22
N ASP A 731 -33.60 8.80 -77.00
CA ASP A 731 -32.61 8.83 -78.08
C ASP A 731 -32.52 7.48 -78.82
N ASN A 732 -32.59 6.37 -78.09
CA ASN A 732 -32.59 5.04 -78.70
C ASN A 732 -33.89 4.70 -79.44
N ARG A 733 -35.01 5.30 -79.05
CA ARG A 733 -36.28 5.20 -79.77
C ARG A 733 -36.32 6.01 -81.04
N GLU A 734 -35.81 7.23 -81.01
CA GLU A 734 -35.60 8.03 -82.17
C GLU A 734 -34.62 7.42 -83.21
N LEU A 735 -33.53 6.79 -82.75
CA LEU A 735 -32.59 6.04 -83.58
C LEU A 735 -33.30 4.87 -84.25
N LYS A 736 -34.04 4.05 -83.52
CA LYS A 736 -34.83 2.95 -84.11
C LYS A 736 -35.94 3.38 -85.04
N GLU A 737 -36.61 4.51 -84.82
CA GLU A 737 -37.59 5.07 -85.72
C GLU A 737 -36.94 5.61 -87.01
N LYS A 738 -35.73 6.17 -86.93
CA LYS A 738 -34.90 6.53 -88.10
C LYS A 738 -34.45 5.34 -88.92
N GLU A 739 -33.93 4.33 -88.25
CA GLU A 739 -33.53 3.08 -88.91
C GLU A 739 -34.74 2.36 -89.57
N HIS A 740 -35.91 2.37 -88.95
CA HIS A 740 -37.14 1.86 -89.56
C HIS A 740 -37.63 2.70 -90.73
N ALA A 741 -37.49 4.02 -90.70
CA ALA A 741 -37.85 4.89 -91.80
C ALA A 741 -36.87 4.73 -93.00
N GLU A 742 -35.57 4.56 -92.74
CA GLU A 742 -34.58 4.30 -93.78
C GLU A 742 -34.77 2.91 -94.40
N ALA A 743 -35.10 1.90 -93.58
CA ALA A 743 -35.38 0.55 -94.03
C ALA A 743 -36.69 0.49 -94.91
N GLN A 744 -37.71 1.32 -94.60
CA GLN A 744 -38.90 1.45 -95.42
C GLN A 744 -38.68 2.22 -96.72
N SER A 745 -37.75 3.19 -96.78
CA SER A 745 -37.40 3.88 -97.97
C SER A 745 -36.50 3.04 -98.94
N ALA A 746 -35.66 2.18 -98.41
CA ALA A 746 -34.82 1.21 -99.13
C ALA A 746 -35.60 0.02 -99.71
N GLY A 747 -36.80 -0.34 -99.04
CA GLY A 747 -37.66 -1.45 -99.44
C GLY A 747 -38.55 -1.10 -100.64
N GLN A 748 -38.66 0.17 -101.11
CA GLN A 748 -39.44 0.58 -102.31
C GLN A 748 -38.65 0.57 -103.59
N GLU A 749 -37.36 0.29 -103.63
CA GLU A 749 -36.52 0.29 -104.87
C GLU A 749 -36.09 -1.14 -105.32
N THR A 750 -36.55 -2.19 -104.71
CA THR A 750 -36.16 -3.56 -105.19
C THR A 750 -37.39 -4.50 -105.17
N GLN A 751 -38.35 -4.32 -106.03
CA GLN A 751 -39.17 -5.40 -106.57
C GLN A 751 -38.58 -5.80 -107.95
N GLY A 752 -37.92 -6.96 -107.95
CA GLY A 752 -37.49 -7.62 -109.19
C GLY A 752 -36.45 -8.66 -108.97
N GLY A 753 -36.86 -9.93 -108.93
CA GLY A 753 -35.99 -11.04 -109.32
C GLY A 753 -35.61 -12.08 -108.24
N ALA A 754 -36.40 -13.21 -108.39
CA ALA A 754 -35.95 -14.62 -108.29
C ALA A 754 -35.42 -15.16 -106.93
N GLU A 755 -36.23 -15.96 -106.21
CA GLU A 755 -36.08 -17.46 -106.09
C GLU A 755 -34.65 -17.99 -105.94
N GLN A 756 -34.34 -18.50 -104.72
CA GLN A 756 -33.86 -19.92 -104.54
C GLN A 756 -33.42 -20.21 -103.11
N ALA A 757 -34.06 -21.21 -102.56
CA ALA A 757 -33.54 -22.36 -101.77
C ALA A 757 -32.94 -22.16 -100.34
N PHE A 758 -33.64 -22.76 -99.41
CA PHE A 758 -33.19 -23.19 -98.11
C PHE A 758 -31.97 -24.14 -98.07
N PRO A 759 -31.27 -24.30 -96.94
CA PRO A 759 -31.74 -25.26 -95.98
C PRO A 759 -31.56 -24.86 -94.47
N ASP A 760 -32.35 -25.54 -93.67
CA ASP A 760 -32.41 -25.74 -92.24
C ASP A 760 -31.06 -25.89 -91.57
N ASN A 761 -30.94 -25.33 -90.38
CA ASN A 761 -30.40 -26.04 -89.18
C ASN A 761 -30.89 -25.36 -87.92
N ALA A 762 -31.67 -26.15 -87.17
CA ALA A 762 -31.96 -26.02 -85.76
C ALA A 762 -30.72 -26.39 -84.97
N ASP A 763 -30.38 -25.61 -83.95
CA ASP A 763 -30.00 -26.19 -82.64
C ASP A 763 -29.91 -25.12 -81.58
N ALA A 764 -30.70 -25.30 -80.56
CA ALA A 764 -30.54 -25.24 -79.14
C ALA A 764 -29.61 -24.14 -78.51
N ALA A 765 -30.20 -23.27 -77.73
CA ALA A 765 -29.57 -22.71 -76.56
C ALA A 765 -30.55 -22.64 -75.38
N GLU A 766 -30.25 -23.44 -74.38
CA GLU A 766 -30.87 -23.53 -73.06
C GLU A 766 -30.82 -22.24 -72.26
N PRO A 767 -31.76 -22.04 -71.33
CA PRO A 767 -31.78 -20.87 -70.44
C PRO A 767 -30.89 -21.09 -69.21
N VAL A 768 -30.09 -20.09 -68.88
CA VAL A 768 -29.28 -20.04 -67.64
C VAL A 768 -30.17 -19.70 -66.46
N HIS A 769 -30.27 -20.64 -65.52
CA HIS A 769 -30.86 -20.51 -64.19
C HIS A 769 -30.01 -19.53 -63.34
N LEU A 770 -30.66 -18.54 -62.75
CA LEU A 770 -30.16 -17.77 -61.59
C LEU A 770 -30.47 -18.59 -60.31
N GLY A 771 -29.42 -19.04 -59.67
CA GLY A 771 -29.49 -19.74 -58.40
C GLY A 771 -29.58 -18.75 -57.25
N GLU A 772 -30.54 -19.05 -56.37
CA GLU A 772 -30.74 -18.47 -55.04
C GLU A 772 -29.66 -18.88 -54.05
N GLY A 773 -29.36 -17.96 -53.16
CA GLY A 773 -29.18 -18.28 -51.74
C GLY A 773 -27.87 -18.86 -51.28
N ASN A 774 -27.16 -18.07 -50.47
CA ASN A 774 -26.51 -18.66 -49.29
C ASN A 774 -26.49 -17.65 -48.11
N GLU A 775 -27.32 -18.02 -47.12
CA GLU A 775 -27.17 -17.57 -45.73
C GLU A 775 -25.81 -18.02 -45.18
N ILE A 776 -25.12 -17.14 -44.53
CA ILE A 776 -24.10 -17.49 -43.55
C ILE A 776 -24.53 -16.99 -42.19
N LYS A 777 -24.87 -17.97 -41.32
CA LYS A 777 -24.84 -17.83 -39.85
C LYS A 777 -23.40 -17.85 -39.38
N GLU A 778 -22.99 -16.96 -38.55
CA GLU A 778 -22.50 -16.95 -37.16
C GLU A 778 -21.93 -15.58 -36.80
#